data_42586db6f65e04db565e9f2de2e0c008
#
_entry.id   42586db6f65e04db565e9f2de2e0c008
#
_cell.length_a   1.000
_cell.length_b   1.000
_cell.length_c   1.000
_cell.angle_alpha   90.00
_cell.angle_beta   90.00
_cell.angle_gamma   90.00
#
_symmetry.space_group_name_H-M   'P 1'
#
loop_
_entity.id
_entity.type
_entity.pdbx_description
1 polymer ?
#
loop_
_entity_poly.entity_id
_entity_poly.type
_entity_poly.pdbx_seq_one_letter_code
_entity_poly.pdbx_strand_id
1 'polypeptide(L)'
;MRPNFKDIKFDKNCPECAQSVTPEQSIWETPEHIDVKEIYTPKDNEGMEHLNYAAGVAPFLRGPYSTMYVMKPWTVRQYAGFSTAEESNAFYRRNLAAGQKGLSVAFDLATHRGYDADHPRVVGDVGKAGVSICSVEDMKVLFDQIPLNKMSVSMTMNGAVLPILAFYIVAAQEQGAKLEEMQGTIQNDILKEFMVRNTYIYPPEFSMRIIGDIFAYTSKNMPKFNSISISGYHMQEAGATCDIEMAYTLADGLEYLRTGIKAGIDVDAFAPRLSFFWAIGMNHFMEIAKMRAARMLWAKIVNQFNPKNPKSLSLRTHCQTSGWSLTEQDPFNNVARTCIEAMGAALGHTQSLHTNALDEAIALPTDFSARIARNTQIYIQEETNACRGIDPWAGSYYIEYLTNEIARNAWKHICEIEELGGMAKAIETGIPKLRIEEAAARKQARIDSGMDKIIGINEYRLEKEDPIEILDIDNTKVRESQIKRLEELRANRDNNKVKECLAAITHAVETKTGNLLELAVEAARNRATLGEISDACEAVVGRYKAVIRMNTGVYSSEVKNDSEFEQAKAIETGIPKMRIEEAAARKQARIDSGIEKIIGLNEYRLEKEAPIDILAVDNTAVRESQVKRLQELRATRDNEAVKKALEAITECVKTGEGNLLELAVEAAKVRATLGEISDACEVVVGRYKAVIRSISGVYSSEVKADSKFEKAKAMCAEFAKKEGRQPRIMIAKLGQDGHDRGAKVVATGYADVGFDVDMGPLFQTPEEAAKQAVENDVHIVGVSSLAAGHLTLVPQIIAELKKLGREDIIVIVGGVIPAQDYEQLYRDGAAAIFGPGTPIADAAIKMLEILGEE
;
A
#
# COMPACT_ATOMS: atom_id res chain seq x y z
N MET A 1 56.67 -33.80 14.01
CA MET A 1 56.07 -33.85 15.37
C MET A 1 54.75 -33.14 15.37
N ARG A 2 53.68 -33.79 15.85
CA ARG A 2 52.39 -33.15 15.93
C ARG A 2 52.40 -32.15 17.10
N PRO A 3 52.01 -30.88 16.98
CA PRO A 3 51.97 -29.95 18.11
C PRO A 3 51.03 -30.48 19.17
N ASN A 4 51.44 -30.39 20.44
CA ASN A 4 50.60 -30.77 21.57
C ASN A 4 49.91 -29.53 22.10
N PHE A 5 48.57 -29.49 21.96
CA PHE A 5 47.77 -28.35 22.40
C PHE A 5 47.31 -28.46 23.87
N LYS A 6 47.66 -29.52 24.59
CA LYS A 6 47.28 -29.71 26.02
C LYS A 6 47.82 -28.62 26.95
N ASP A 7 48.98 -28.06 26.62
CA ASP A 7 49.67 -27.09 27.47
C ASP A 7 49.39 -25.65 27.02
N ILE A 8 48.61 -25.46 25.99
CA ILE A 8 48.20 -24.10 25.52
C ILE A 8 47.07 -23.63 26.45
N LYS A 9 47.37 -22.62 27.23
CA LYS A 9 46.37 -21.93 28.07
C LYS A 9 45.48 -21.11 27.16
N PHE A 10 44.14 -21.21 27.36
CA PHE A 10 43.19 -20.27 26.77
C PHE A 10 43.31 -18.94 27.49
N ASP A 11 44.35 -18.19 27.12
CA ASP A 11 44.63 -16.89 27.71
C ASP A 11 44.10 -15.81 26.76
N LYS A 12 43.44 -14.77 27.31
CA LYS A 12 42.95 -13.64 26.52
C LYS A 12 44.05 -12.76 25.92
N ASN A 13 45.28 -12.98 26.39
CA ASN A 13 46.43 -12.27 25.86
C ASN A 13 46.94 -12.96 24.60
N CYS A 14 46.31 -12.58 23.47
CA CYS A 14 46.97 -12.84 22.20
C CYS A 14 48.32 -12.13 22.19
N PRO A 15 49.44 -12.76 21.72
CA PRO A 15 50.66 -12.03 21.50
C PRO A 15 50.34 -10.81 20.63
N GLU A 16 50.94 -9.67 20.90
CA GLU A 16 50.75 -8.42 20.21
C GLU A 16 50.57 -8.70 18.70
N CYS A 17 49.34 -8.69 18.26
CA CYS A 17 49.09 -8.69 16.83
C CYS A 17 49.75 -7.46 16.30
N ALA A 18 50.71 -7.64 15.40
CA ALA A 18 51.37 -6.54 14.72
C ALA A 18 50.28 -5.55 14.32
N GLN A 19 50.51 -4.27 14.57
CA GLN A 19 49.56 -3.21 14.24
C GLN A 19 49.14 -3.47 12.82
N SER A 20 47.91 -3.94 12.66
CA SER A 20 47.34 -4.14 11.37
C SER A 20 47.36 -2.79 10.67
N VAL A 21 48.14 -2.68 9.61
CA VAL A 21 47.95 -1.61 8.63
C VAL A 21 46.46 -1.71 8.29
N THR A 22 45.70 -0.73 8.72
CA THR A 22 44.30 -0.63 8.27
C THR A 22 44.38 -0.44 6.76
N PRO A 23 43.96 -1.45 5.94
CA PRO A 23 43.90 -1.23 4.50
C PRO A 23 42.99 -0.02 4.26
N GLU A 24 43.21 0.70 3.17
CA GLU A 24 42.21 1.63 2.68
C GLU A 24 40.88 0.87 2.66
N GLN A 25 39.96 1.25 3.55
CA GLN A 25 38.68 0.59 3.60
C GLN A 25 37.84 1.11 2.45
N SER A 26 37.30 0.21 1.63
CA SER A 26 36.22 0.59 0.73
C SER A 26 35.01 1.00 1.54
N ILE A 27 34.38 2.07 1.11
CA ILE A 27 33.14 2.56 1.71
C ILE A 27 32.00 2.15 0.79
N TRP A 28 31.01 1.47 1.35
CA TRP A 28 29.75 1.23 0.68
C TRP A 28 28.73 2.28 1.06
N GLU A 29 28.37 3.14 0.12
CA GLU A 29 27.27 4.08 0.28
C GLU A 29 25.94 3.35 0.08
N THR A 30 25.13 3.34 1.15
CA THR A 30 23.81 2.70 1.12
C THR A 30 22.76 3.59 0.45
N PRO A 31 21.60 3.06 0.05
CA PRO A 31 20.48 3.85 -0.45
C PRO A 31 20.01 4.95 0.52
N GLU A 32 20.25 4.79 1.81
CA GLU A 32 19.97 5.76 2.87
C GLU A 32 21.07 6.84 3.01
N HIS A 33 22.04 6.87 2.12
CA HIS A 33 23.23 7.73 2.18
C HIS A 33 24.02 7.58 3.49
N ILE A 34 24.14 6.34 3.96
CA ILE A 34 24.98 5.97 5.10
C ILE A 34 26.24 5.32 4.57
N ASP A 35 27.39 5.86 4.97
CA ASP A 35 28.69 5.30 4.67
C ASP A 35 28.98 4.08 5.54
N VAL A 36 28.95 2.89 4.93
CA VAL A 36 29.23 1.62 5.61
C VAL A 36 30.67 1.22 5.36
N LYS A 37 31.40 1.02 6.45
CA LYS A 37 32.77 0.54 6.49
C LYS A 37 32.81 -0.99 6.46
N GLU A 38 33.94 -1.55 6.00
CA GLU A 38 34.17 -3.00 6.06
C GLU A 38 34.42 -3.51 7.47
N ILE A 39 34.99 -2.68 8.35
CA ILE A 39 35.36 -3.04 9.74
C ILE A 39 34.89 -1.96 10.70
N TYR A 40 34.22 -2.37 11.76
CA TYR A 40 33.79 -1.53 12.88
C TYR A 40 34.52 -1.88 14.18
N THR A 41 34.83 -0.88 14.98
CA THR A 41 35.58 -0.97 16.22
C THR A 41 34.84 -0.21 17.33
N PRO A 42 35.24 -0.33 18.60
CA PRO A 42 34.68 0.49 19.68
C PRO A 42 34.72 2.00 19.42
N LYS A 43 35.70 2.47 18.64
CA LYS A 43 35.84 3.90 18.29
C LYS A 43 34.66 4.42 17.46
N ASP A 44 34.07 3.57 16.63
CA ASP A 44 32.95 3.95 15.79
C ASP A 44 31.67 4.22 16.60
N ASN A 45 31.63 3.76 17.85
CA ASN A 45 30.52 3.95 18.77
C ASN A 45 30.84 4.96 19.90
N GLU A 46 32.00 5.62 19.85
CA GLU A 46 32.33 6.65 20.83
C GLU A 46 31.33 7.81 20.80
N GLY A 47 30.85 8.24 21.95
CA GLY A 47 29.88 9.33 22.10
C GLY A 47 28.42 8.93 21.86
N MET A 48 28.12 7.67 21.56
CA MET A 48 26.74 7.19 21.41
C MET A 48 26.07 7.00 22.78
N GLU A 49 24.95 7.68 23.01
CA GLU A 49 24.25 7.65 24.30
C GLU A 49 23.36 6.41 24.49
N HIS A 50 22.97 5.74 23.39
CA HIS A 50 21.97 4.68 23.38
C HIS A 50 22.49 3.27 23.73
N LEU A 51 23.78 3.08 23.96
CA LEU A 51 24.40 1.77 24.10
C LEU A 51 24.00 1.00 25.37
N ASN A 52 23.60 1.70 26.43
CA ASN A 52 23.32 1.13 27.74
C ASN A 52 21.85 0.99 28.13
N TYR A 53 20.93 1.12 27.17
CA TYR A 53 19.50 0.99 27.45
C TYR A 53 19.07 -0.46 27.67
N ALA A 54 18.07 -0.65 28.55
CA ALA A 54 17.45 -1.95 28.81
C ALA A 54 16.10 -2.09 28.05
N ALA A 55 15.70 -3.31 27.75
CA ALA A 55 14.37 -3.58 27.19
C ALA A 55 13.26 -3.26 28.22
N GLY A 56 12.12 -2.77 27.74
CA GLY A 56 10.97 -2.43 28.58
C GLY A 56 11.09 -1.12 29.36
N VAL A 57 12.18 -0.38 29.17
CA VAL A 57 12.42 0.94 29.78
C VAL A 57 12.65 1.98 28.69
N ALA A 58 12.08 3.18 28.87
CA ALA A 58 12.26 4.26 27.91
C ALA A 58 13.77 4.52 27.66
N PRO A 59 14.17 4.75 26.44
CA PRO A 59 13.39 4.98 25.22
C PRO A 59 12.94 3.71 24.45
N PHE A 60 12.91 2.56 25.08
CA PHE A 60 12.46 1.26 24.55
C PHE A 60 13.26 0.73 23.35
N LEU A 61 14.45 1.24 23.11
CA LEU A 61 15.31 0.86 21.98
C LEU A 61 15.43 -0.66 21.81
N ARG A 62 15.62 -1.39 22.92
CA ARG A 62 15.80 -2.84 22.93
C ARG A 62 14.49 -3.64 23.01
N GLY A 63 13.36 -2.98 22.85
CA GLY A 63 12.03 -3.58 22.85
C GLY A 63 11.08 -2.99 23.88
N PRO A 64 9.75 -3.03 23.60
CA PRO A 64 8.71 -2.43 24.43
C PRO A 64 8.45 -3.17 25.75
N TYR A 65 8.92 -4.41 25.92
CA TYR A 65 8.71 -5.23 27.10
C TYR A 65 10.03 -5.71 27.69
N SER A 66 10.12 -5.79 28.99
CA SER A 66 11.36 -6.19 29.71
C SER A 66 11.80 -7.62 29.40
N THR A 67 10.87 -8.51 29.11
CA THR A 67 11.14 -9.93 28.82
C THR A 67 11.07 -10.29 27.35
N MET A 68 10.53 -9.39 26.55
CA MET A 68 10.35 -9.61 25.11
C MET A 68 9.89 -11.04 24.77
N TYR A 69 10.55 -11.70 23.84
CA TYR A 69 10.17 -13.03 23.36
C TYR A 69 10.47 -14.17 24.33
N VAL A 70 11.33 -13.95 25.32
CA VAL A 70 11.65 -14.97 26.34
C VAL A 70 10.39 -15.47 27.05
N MET A 71 9.43 -14.57 27.29
CA MET A 71 8.15 -14.91 27.91
C MET A 71 6.99 -14.94 26.92
N LYS A 72 7.03 -14.12 25.89
CA LYS A 72 5.94 -13.99 24.94
C LYS A 72 6.47 -13.66 23.54
N PRO A 73 6.63 -14.66 22.67
CA PRO A 73 6.94 -14.45 21.26
C PRO A 73 5.92 -13.55 20.57
N TRP A 74 6.27 -13.03 19.39
CA TRP A 74 5.35 -12.25 18.58
C TRP A 74 4.12 -13.06 18.16
N THR A 75 3.02 -12.36 17.91
CA THR A 75 1.81 -13.01 17.40
C THR A 75 1.96 -13.33 15.91
N VAL A 76 1.86 -14.60 15.56
CA VAL A 76 1.80 -15.06 14.18
C VAL A 76 0.48 -14.60 13.58
N ARG A 77 0.55 -13.83 12.49
CA ARG A 77 -0.59 -13.36 11.72
C ARG A 77 -0.43 -13.75 10.26
N GLN A 78 -1.54 -14.00 9.60
CA GLN A 78 -1.61 -14.10 8.16
C GLN A 78 -2.66 -13.11 7.67
N TYR A 79 -2.26 -12.26 6.76
CA TYR A 79 -3.14 -11.31 6.07
C TYR A 79 -3.84 -12.06 4.97
N ALA A 80 -5.15 -12.04 4.96
CA ALA A 80 -5.93 -12.74 3.96
C ALA A 80 -7.30 -12.07 3.77
N GLY A 81 -7.75 -12.08 2.55
CA GLY A 81 -9.10 -11.71 2.15
C GLY A 81 -9.39 -12.38 0.83
N PHE A 82 -10.37 -13.25 0.84
CA PHE A 82 -10.92 -13.84 -0.37
C PHE A 82 -12.11 -13.00 -0.81
N SER A 83 -12.48 -13.11 -2.05
CA SER A 83 -13.45 -12.25 -2.72
C SER A 83 -14.80 -12.14 -2.02
N THR A 84 -15.26 -13.22 -1.34
CA THR A 84 -16.53 -13.24 -0.61
C THR A 84 -16.33 -13.32 0.91
N ALA A 85 -17.33 -12.86 1.66
CA ALA A 85 -17.33 -12.94 3.11
C ALA A 85 -17.38 -14.40 3.60
N GLU A 86 -18.06 -15.29 2.87
CA GLU A 86 -18.18 -16.71 3.18
C GLU A 86 -16.85 -17.44 3.01
N GLU A 87 -16.17 -17.24 1.90
CA GLU A 87 -14.87 -17.87 1.63
C GLU A 87 -13.83 -17.40 2.63
N SER A 88 -13.80 -16.10 2.90
CA SER A 88 -12.94 -15.51 3.92
C SER A 88 -13.23 -16.06 5.31
N ASN A 89 -14.50 -16.22 5.69
CA ASN A 89 -14.91 -16.84 6.95
C ASN A 89 -14.43 -18.30 7.05
N ALA A 90 -14.64 -19.08 5.98
CA ALA A 90 -14.21 -20.47 5.94
C ALA A 90 -12.68 -20.60 6.10
N PHE A 91 -11.91 -19.72 5.43
CA PHE A 91 -10.46 -19.66 5.57
C PHE A 91 -10.04 -19.27 7.00
N TYR A 92 -10.64 -18.25 7.59
CA TYR A 92 -10.31 -17.83 8.96
C TYR A 92 -10.55 -18.93 9.97
N ARG A 93 -11.69 -19.63 9.87
CA ARG A 93 -12.03 -20.73 10.78
C ARG A 93 -11.06 -21.91 10.66
N ARG A 94 -10.64 -22.27 9.42
CA ARG A 94 -9.62 -23.32 9.21
C ARG A 94 -8.28 -22.91 9.85
N ASN A 95 -7.83 -21.69 9.65
CA ASN A 95 -6.55 -21.23 10.19
C ASN A 95 -6.57 -21.07 11.72
N LEU A 96 -7.67 -20.60 12.30
CA LEU A 96 -7.83 -20.57 13.75
C LEU A 96 -7.78 -21.98 14.37
N ALA A 97 -8.42 -22.95 13.73
CA ALA A 97 -8.34 -24.36 14.14
C ALA A 97 -6.91 -24.92 13.98
N ALA A 98 -6.12 -24.42 13.03
CA ALA A 98 -4.72 -24.78 12.80
C ALA A 98 -3.72 -23.99 13.67
N GLY A 99 -4.18 -23.24 14.68
CA GLY A 99 -3.32 -22.59 15.68
C GLY A 99 -3.03 -21.10 15.46
N GLN A 100 -3.61 -20.46 14.45
CA GLN A 100 -3.53 -18.99 14.30
C GLN A 100 -4.16 -18.30 15.51
N LYS A 101 -3.56 -17.19 15.98
CA LYS A 101 -3.95 -16.51 17.22
C LYS A 101 -4.68 -15.18 17.02
N GLY A 102 -4.74 -14.69 15.81
CA GLY A 102 -5.45 -13.45 15.46
C GLY A 102 -5.77 -13.43 13.98
N LEU A 103 -6.71 -12.60 13.59
CA LEU A 103 -7.15 -12.43 12.21
C LEU A 103 -6.64 -11.13 11.63
N SER A 104 -6.37 -11.12 10.32
CA SER A 104 -6.10 -9.89 9.56
C SER A 104 -6.94 -9.91 8.29
N VAL A 105 -7.77 -8.88 8.11
CA VAL A 105 -8.74 -8.79 7.01
C VAL A 105 -8.20 -7.89 5.90
N ALA A 106 -8.12 -8.42 4.70
CA ALA A 106 -7.94 -7.67 3.47
C ALA A 106 -9.31 -7.36 2.85
N PHE A 107 -9.52 -6.10 2.48
CA PHE A 107 -10.74 -5.66 1.78
C PHE A 107 -10.45 -5.44 0.30
N ASP A 108 -11.47 -5.54 -0.54
CA ASP A 108 -11.35 -5.29 -1.97
C ASP A 108 -11.22 -3.79 -2.29
N LEU A 109 -10.86 -3.49 -3.54
CA LEU A 109 -10.61 -2.12 -3.99
C LEU A 109 -11.88 -1.25 -3.93
N ALA A 110 -13.06 -1.82 -4.25
CA ALA A 110 -14.34 -1.12 -4.18
C ALA A 110 -14.64 -0.67 -2.74
N THR A 111 -14.47 -1.57 -1.78
CA THR A 111 -14.64 -1.30 -0.34
C THR A 111 -13.69 -0.20 0.14
N HIS A 112 -12.41 -0.27 -0.24
CA HIS A 112 -11.42 0.76 0.10
C HIS A 112 -11.80 2.16 -0.38
N ARG A 113 -12.45 2.24 -1.54
CA ARG A 113 -12.85 3.49 -2.18
C ARG A 113 -14.23 3.99 -1.76
N GLY A 114 -14.90 3.28 -0.84
CA GLY A 114 -16.20 3.66 -0.30
C GLY A 114 -17.35 3.47 -1.28
N TYR A 115 -17.21 2.52 -2.21
CA TYR A 115 -18.27 2.18 -3.15
C TYR A 115 -18.96 0.88 -2.79
N ASP A 116 -20.27 0.86 -2.92
CA ASP A 116 -21.02 -0.38 -2.93
C ASP A 116 -20.77 -1.16 -4.22
N ALA A 117 -20.92 -2.48 -4.17
CA ALA A 117 -20.66 -3.36 -5.29
C ALA A 117 -21.55 -3.12 -6.53
N ASP A 118 -22.69 -2.45 -6.36
CA ASP A 118 -23.60 -2.08 -7.44
C ASP A 118 -23.25 -0.76 -8.12
N HIS A 119 -22.30 0.00 -7.54
CA HIS A 119 -21.88 1.27 -8.11
C HIS A 119 -21.22 1.05 -9.50
N PRO A 120 -21.55 1.86 -10.53
CA PRO A 120 -21.05 1.64 -11.89
C PRO A 120 -19.54 1.73 -12.04
N ARG A 121 -18.85 2.51 -11.17
CA ARG A 121 -17.40 2.68 -11.22
C ARG A 121 -16.59 1.45 -10.78
N VAL A 122 -17.21 0.46 -10.16
CA VAL A 122 -16.49 -0.67 -9.56
C VAL A 122 -16.83 -2.02 -10.17
N VAL A 123 -17.38 -2.01 -11.39
CA VAL A 123 -17.82 -3.23 -12.09
C VAL A 123 -16.73 -4.29 -12.19
N GLY A 124 -15.48 -3.87 -12.37
CA GLY A 124 -14.33 -4.76 -12.48
C GLY A 124 -13.49 -4.90 -11.20
N ASP A 125 -13.86 -4.25 -10.08
CA ASP A 125 -13.01 -4.14 -8.88
C ASP A 125 -13.56 -4.90 -7.66
N VAL A 126 -14.82 -5.36 -7.75
CA VAL A 126 -15.49 -6.05 -6.63
C VAL A 126 -14.90 -7.44 -6.41
N GLY A 127 -14.50 -7.71 -5.17
CA GLY A 127 -13.86 -8.96 -4.77
C GLY A 127 -12.42 -9.11 -5.21
N LYS A 128 -11.80 -8.06 -5.80
CA LYS A 128 -10.39 -8.06 -6.15
C LYS A 128 -9.52 -7.66 -4.99
N ALA A 129 -8.42 -8.37 -4.82
CA ALA A 129 -7.40 -8.12 -3.80
C ALA A 129 -7.94 -8.18 -2.35
N GLY A 130 -9.13 -8.73 -2.12
CA GLY A 130 -9.68 -8.85 -0.79
C GLY A 130 -11.19 -9.08 -0.78
N VAL A 131 -11.77 -9.10 0.43
CA VAL A 131 -13.18 -9.34 0.65
C VAL A 131 -14.03 -8.09 0.40
N SER A 132 -15.11 -8.25 -0.33
CA SER A 132 -16.09 -7.19 -0.57
C SER A 132 -17.07 -7.09 0.59
N ILE A 133 -17.12 -5.94 1.24
CA ILE A 133 -18.00 -5.62 2.35
C ILE A 133 -18.81 -4.37 2.04
N CYS A 134 -20.09 -4.54 1.85
CA CYS A 134 -20.99 -3.43 1.55
C CYS A 134 -21.91 -3.06 2.72
N SER A 135 -22.02 -3.93 3.71
CA SER A 135 -22.95 -3.74 4.82
C SER A 135 -22.57 -4.50 6.09
N VAL A 136 -23.30 -4.23 7.17
CA VAL A 136 -23.22 -5.00 8.42
C VAL A 136 -23.50 -6.49 8.19
N GLU A 137 -24.38 -6.84 7.25
CA GLU A 137 -24.70 -8.25 7.00
C GLU A 137 -23.52 -9.01 6.42
N ASP A 138 -22.74 -8.39 5.52
CA ASP A 138 -21.49 -8.99 5.04
C ASP A 138 -20.48 -9.14 6.18
N MET A 139 -20.38 -8.13 7.06
CA MET A 139 -19.48 -8.19 8.22
C MET A 139 -19.90 -9.30 9.20
N LYS A 140 -21.20 -9.54 9.38
CA LYS A 140 -21.70 -10.66 10.18
C LYS A 140 -21.36 -12.02 9.57
N VAL A 141 -21.50 -12.17 8.25
CA VAL A 141 -21.10 -13.38 7.54
C VAL A 141 -19.60 -13.62 7.66
N LEU A 142 -18.79 -12.56 7.50
CA LEU A 142 -17.33 -12.62 7.60
C LEU A 142 -16.87 -13.18 8.96
N PHE A 143 -17.57 -12.83 10.05
CA PHE A 143 -17.24 -13.26 11.40
C PHE A 143 -18.23 -14.28 11.99
N ASP A 144 -19.02 -14.95 11.15
CA ASP A 144 -19.90 -16.02 11.63
C ASP A 144 -19.12 -17.12 12.37
N GLN A 145 -19.59 -17.51 13.56
CA GLN A 145 -18.96 -18.48 14.47
C GLN A 145 -17.52 -18.10 14.92
N ILE A 146 -17.10 -16.85 14.76
CA ILE A 146 -15.84 -16.33 15.29
C ILE A 146 -16.16 -15.39 16.46
N PRO A 147 -15.80 -15.74 17.70
CA PRO A 147 -16.18 -14.95 18.88
C PRO A 147 -15.37 -13.66 18.97
N LEU A 148 -15.96 -12.52 18.56
CA LEU A 148 -15.30 -11.22 18.49
C LEU A 148 -14.91 -10.65 19.87
N ASN A 149 -15.53 -11.11 20.96
CA ASN A 149 -15.14 -10.76 22.34
C ASN A 149 -13.85 -11.44 22.81
N LYS A 150 -13.36 -12.47 22.09
CA LYS A 150 -12.15 -13.22 22.43
C LYS A 150 -11.05 -13.10 21.36
N MET A 151 -11.44 -12.79 20.13
CA MET A 151 -10.54 -12.79 18.98
C MET A 151 -9.96 -11.39 18.74
N SER A 152 -8.64 -11.33 18.50
CA SER A 152 -7.99 -10.11 18.04
C SER A 152 -8.10 -10.02 16.51
N VAL A 153 -8.82 -8.99 16.03
CA VAL A 153 -9.03 -8.76 14.59
C VAL A 153 -8.29 -7.51 14.15
N SER A 154 -7.47 -7.64 13.12
CA SER A 154 -6.83 -6.51 12.43
C SER A 154 -7.53 -6.26 11.10
N MET A 155 -7.85 -5.00 10.81
CA MET A 155 -8.55 -4.60 9.60
C MET A 155 -7.73 -3.55 8.85
N THR A 156 -7.40 -3.85 7.59
CA THR A 156 -6.64 -2.96 6.73
C THR A 156 -7.59 -2.04 5.97
N MET A 157 -7.99 -0.95 6.60
CA MET A 157 -8.93 0.01 6.02
C MET A 157 -8.53 1.44 6.36
N ASN A 158 -8.56 2.33 5.37
CA ASN A 158 -8.16 3.74 5.49
C ASN A 158 -9.24 4.68 4.93
N GLY A 159 -9.48 4.70 3.62
CA GLY A 159 -10.45 5.60 3.01
C GLY A 159 -11.87 5.43 3.56
N ALA A 160 -12.38 4.20 3.57
CA ALA A 160 -13.71 3.86 4.07
C ALA A 160 -13.67 3.35 5.53
N VAL A 161 -12.74 3.86 6.34
CA VAL A 161 -12.55 3.41 7.73
C VAL A 161 -13.79 3.61 8.59
N LEU A 162 -14.52 4.69 8.35
CA LEU A 162 -15.70 5.07 9.11
C LEU A 162 -16.82 4.00 9.04
N PRO A 163 -17.34 3.64 7.84
CA PRO A 163 -18.35 2.59 7.71
C PRO A 163 -17.84 1.22 8.12
N ILE A 164 -16.62 0.84 7.77
CA ILE A 164 -16.09 -0.49 8.10
C ILE A 164 -15.96 -0.70 9.60
N LEU A 165 -15.45 0.29 10.34
CA LEU A 165 -15.37 0.18 11.80
C LEU A 165 -16.76 0.18 12.43
N ALA A 166 -17.71 0.96 11.88
CA ALA A 166 -19.09 0.94 12.30
C ALA A 166 -19.74 -0.43 12.11
N PHE A 167 -19.57 -1.06 10.95
CA PHE A 167 -20.06 -2.41 10.68
C PHE A 167 -19.47 -3.45 11.62
N TYR A 168 -18.17 -3.36 11.89
CA TYR A 168 -17.49 -4.26 12.82
C TYR A 168 -18.04 -4.13 14.24
N ILE A 169 -18.25 -2.90 14.73
CA ILE A 169 -18.83 -2.63 16.04
C ILE A 169 -20.24 -3.20 16.13
N VAL A 170 -21.08 -2.96 15.12
CA VAL A 170 -22.47 -3.44 15.13
C VAL A 170 -22.52 -4.96 15.04
N ALA A 171 -21.74 -5.58 14.15
CA ALA A 171 -21.66 -7.03 14.03
C ALA A 171 -21.24 -7.69 15.36
N ALA A 172 -20.26 -7.11 16.06
CA ALA A 172 -19.83 -7.58 17.37
C ALA A 172 -20.92 -7.44 18.43
N GLN A 173 -21.63 -6.30 18.47
CA GLN A 173 -22.74 -6.09 19.39
C GLN A 173 -23.91 -7.05 19.11
N GLU A 174 -24.23 -7.30 17.85
CA GLU A 174 -25.27 -8.27 17.47
C GLU A 174 -24.86 -9.73 17.78
N GLN A 175 -23.55 -10.03 17.87
CA GLN A 175 -23.05 -11.29 18.44
C GLN A 175 -23.09 -11.34 19.99
N GLY A 176 -23.45 -10.25 20.66
CA GLY A 176 -23.49 -10.15 22.13
C GLY A 176 -22.14 -9.78 22.75
N ALA A 177 -21.15 -9.36 21.98
CA ALA A 177 -19.87 -8.87 22.50
C ALA A 177 -20.04 -7.48 23.11
N LYS A 178 -19.36 -7.24 24.24
CA LYS A 178 -19.28 -5.91 24.83
C LYS A 178 -18.11 -5.16 24.20
N LEU A 179 -18.28 -3.86 23.96
CA LEU A 179 -17.25 -3.03 23.31
C LEU A 179 -15.93 -3.03 24.08
N GLU A 180 -15.98 -2.99 25.41
CA GLU A 180 -14.79 -3.03 26.27
C GLU A 180 -14.03 -4.38 26.24
N GLU A 181 -14.63 -5.43 25.68
CA GLU A 181 -13.98 -6.73 25.50
C GLU A 181 -13.22 -6.82 24.19
N MET A 182 -13.63 -6.03 23.17
CA MET A 182 -13.12 -6.10 21.83
C MET A 182 -11.64 -5.76 21.75
N GLN A 183 -10.91 -6.63 21.06
CA GLN A 183 -9.47 -6.52 20.84
C GLN A 183 -9.18 -6.53 19.35
N GLY A 184 -8.24 -5.72 18.93
CA GLY A 184 -7.89 -5.67 17.51
C GLY A 184 -7.21 -4.37 17.14
N THR A 185 -7.16 -4.13 15.84
CA THR A 185 -6.54 -2.95 15.25
C THR A 185 -7.30 -2.56 13.99
N ILE A 186 -7.60 -1.31 13.81
CA ILE A 186 -7.96 -0.74 12.50
C ILE A 186 -6.77 0.05 11.96
N GLN A 187 -6.46 -0.06 10.67
CA GLN A 187 -5.29 0.64 10.11
C GLN A 187 -5.47 2.15 10.19
N ASN A 188 -6.56 2.71 9.68
CA ASN A 188 -6.96 4.10 9.89
C ASN A 188 -5.84 5.14 9.64
N ASP A 189 -4.90 4.81 8.77
CA ASP A 189 -3.74 5.63 8.43
C ASP A 189 -3.96 6.27 7.06
N ILE A 190 -4.55 7.47 7.07
CA ILE A 190 -4.94 8.14 5.83
C ILE A 190 -3.79 8.94 5.20
N LEU A 191 -2.85 9.45 5.99
CA LEU A 191 -1.77 10.30 5.48
C LEU A 191 -0.90 9.55 4.47
N LYS A 192 -0.57 8.28 4.75
CA LYS A 192 0.16 7.45 3.78
C LYS A 192 -0.61 7.21 2.48
N GLU A 193 -1.94 7.23 2.51
CA GLU A 193 -2.74 7.05 1.30
C GLU A 193 -2.56 8.19 0.31
N PHE A 194 -2.38 9.41 0.80
CA PHE A 194 -2.09 10.56 -0.04
C PHE A 194 -0.67 10.53 -0.61
N MET A 195 0.25 9.83 0.06
CA MET A 195 1.63 9.72 -0.39
C MET A 195 1.83 8.59 -1.42
N VAL A 196 1.28 7.38 -1.19
CA VAL A 196 1.72 6.19 -1.93
C VAL A 196 0.63 5.26 -2.45
N ARG A 197 -0.47 5.02 -1.70
CA ARG A 197 -1.44 3.96 -2.05
C ARG A 197 -2.69 4.47 -2.77
N ASN A 198 -3.02 5.74 -2.60
CA ASN A 198 -4.10 6.46 -3.27
C ASN A 198 -5.54 5.93 -2.99
N THR A 199 -5.79 5.18 -1.91
CA THR A 199 -7.13 4.71 -1.54
C THR A 199 -7.90 5.68 -0.64
N TYR A 200 -7.61 6.95 -0.73
CA TYR A 200 -8.36 8.03 -0.07
C TYR A 200 -9.73 8.26 -0.76
N ILE A 201 -10.66 8.82 0.00
CA ILE A 201 -11.97 9.26 -0.49
C ILE A 201 -12.07 10.79 -0.38
N TYR A 202 -11.78 11.33 0.80
CA TYR A 202 -11.97 12.72 1.18
C TYR A 202 -10.66 13.52 1.19
N PRO A 203 -10.75 14.89 1.23
CA PRO A 203 -9.57 15.74 1.44
C PRO A 203 -8.85 15.45 2.77
N PRO A 204 -7.53 15.77 2.86
CA PRO A 204 -6.73 15.49 4.06
C PRO A 204 -7.32 16.03 5.36
N GLU A 205 -7.75 17.28 5.40
CA GLU A 205 -8.27 17.93 6.61
C GLU A 205 -9.49 17.18 7.18
N PHE A 206 -10.43 16.81 6.31
CA PHE A 206 -11.61 16.07 6.71
C PHE A 206 -11.29 14.64 7.14
N SER A 207 -10.37 13.99 6.44
CA SER A 207 -9.91 12.66 6.81
C SER A 207 -9.26 12.65 8.19
N MET A 208 -8.50 13.69 8.55
CA MET A 208 -7.92 13.85 9.89
C MET A 208 -8.99 14.05 10.96
N ARG A 209 -10.10 14.68 10.63
CA ARG A 209 -11.26 14.77 11.54
C ARG A 209 -11.85 13.40 11.84
N ILE A 210 -12.08 12.56 10.82
CA ILE A 210 -12.57 11.18 11.01
C ILE A 210 -11.65 10.42 12.00
N ILE A 211 -10.34 10.58 11.87
CA ILE A 211 -9.37 9.96 12.79
C ILE A 211 -9.55 10.46 14.22
N GLY A 212 -9.74 11.76 14.41
CA GLY A 212 -10.01 12.34 15.73
C GLY A 212 -11.27 11.76 16.36
N ASP A 213 -12.34 11.60 15.59
CA ASP A 213 -13.61 11.02 16.03
C ASP A 213 -13.47 9.53 16.40
N ILE A 214 -12.69 8.77 15.61
CA ILE A 214 -12.36 7.38 15.90
C ILE A 214 -11.57 7.26 17.21
N PHE A 215 -10.58 8.13 17.43
CA PHE A 215 -9.81 8.15 18.67
C PHE A 215 -10.71 8.46 19.88
N ALA A 216 -11.57 9.47 19.77
CA ALA A 216 -12.50 9.85 20.84
C ALA A 216 -13.47 8.71 21.19
N TYR A 217 -14.04 8.06 20.17
CA TYR A 217 -14.95 6.94 20.38
C TYR A 217 -14.26 5.71 20.99
N THR A 218 -13.13 5.29 20.40
CA THR A 218 -12.46 4.04 20.81
C THR A 218 -11.79 4.16 22.16
N SER A 219 -11.19 5.31 22.50
CA SER A 219 -10.57 5.53 23.82
C SER A 219 -11.60 5.40 24.95
N LYS A 220 -12.85 5.82 24.71
CA LYS A 220 -13.94 5.76 25.66
C LYS A 220 -14.60 4.38 25.73
N ASN A 221 -14.90 3.78 24.57
CA ASN A 221 -15.79 2.62 24.49
C ASN A 221 -15.04 1.29 24.27
N MET A 222 -13.82 1.33 23.70
CA MET A 222 -13.07 0.14 23.28
C MET A 222 -11.61 0.18 23.80
N PRO A 223 -11.38 0.16 25.13
CA PRO A 223 -10.05 0.44 25.71
C PRO A 223 -8.97 -0.59 25.37
N LYS A 224 -9.31 -1.74 24.78
CA LYS A 224 -8.37 -2.77 24.35
C LYS A 224 -8.11 -2.75 22.84
N PHE A 225 -8.82 -1.88 22.09
CA PHE A 225 -8.70 -1.78 20.65
C PHE A 225 -7.64 -0.74 20.25
N ASN A 226 -6.83 -1.05 19.25
CA ASN A 226 -5.88 -0.10 18.67
C ASN A 226 -6.59 0.69 17.57
N SER A 227 -6.74 1.98 17.79
CA SER A 227 -7.50 2.88 16.91
C SER A 227 -6.79 3.25 15.62
N ILE A 228 -5.50 2.94 15.53
CA ILE A 228 -4.68 3.20 14.34
C ILE A 228 -3.50 2.22 14.26
N SER A 229 -3.05 1.95 13.03
CA SER A 229 -1.78 1.30 12.73
C SER A 229 -1.05 2.14 11.70
N ILE A 230 -0.14 2.98 12.16
CA ILE A 230 0.61 3.96 11.37
C ILE A 230 1.63 3.21 10.52
N SER A 231 1.56 3.37 9.19
CA SER A 231 2.06 2.38 8.27
C SER A 231 3.19 2.90 7.37
N GLY A 232 4.41 2.52 7.68
CA GLY A 232 5.58 2.65 6.80
C GLY A 232 5.61 1.60 5.68
N TYR A 233 4.99 0.43 5.89
CA TYR A 233 5.00 -0.68 4.95
C TYR A 233 4.72 -0.25 3.50
N HIS A 234 3.67 0.52 3.28
CA HIS A 234 3.29 0.94 1.93
C HIS A 234 4.27 1.97 1.33
N MET A 235 4.98 2.74 2.16
CA MET A 235 6.01 3.66 1.70
C MET A 235 7.24 2.89 1.21
N GLN A 236 7.63 1.82 1.91
CA GLN A 236 8.71 0.93 1.50
C GLN A 236 8.34 0.16 0.21
N GLU A 237 7.12 -0.35 0.11
CA GLU A 237 6.61 -0.99 -1.12
C GLU A 237 6.60 -0.02 -2.32
N ALA A 238 6.39 1.28 -2.06
CA ALA A 238 6.50 2.34 -3.07
C ALA A 238 7.96 2.73 -3.38
N GLY A 239 8.95 2.18 -2.65
CA GLY A 239 10.37 2.35 -2.89
C GLY A 239 11.11 3.25 -1.92
N ALA A 240 10.49 3.69 -0.81
CA ALA A 240 11.17 4.43 0.24
C ALA A 240 12.33 3.64 0.83
N THR A 241 13.42 4.34 1.14
CA THR A 241 14.52 3.82 1.96
C THR A 241 14.10 3.66 3.41
N CYS A 242 14.86 2.89 4.19
CA CYS A 242 14.53 2.62 5.60
C CYS A 242 14.45 3.90 6.45
N ASP A 243 15.23 4.92 6.17
CA ASP A 243 15.22 6.21 6.88
C ASP A 243 13.99 7.06 6.49
N ILE A 244 13.62 7.10 5.22
CA ILE A 244 12.41 7.80 4.74
C ILE A 244 11.15 7.09 5.25
N GLU A 245 11.07 5.75 5.13
CA GLU A 245 9.98 4.96 5.71
C GLU A 245 9.81 5.29 7.20
N MET A 246 10.90 5.23 7.97
CA MET A 246 10.88 5.51 9.41
C MET A 246 10.49 6.96 9.69
N ALA A 247 11.09 7.92 9.01
CA ALA A 247 10.86 9.34 9.26
C ALA A 247 9.41 9.74 9.01
N TYR A 248 8.86 9.35 7.87
CA TYR A 248 7.51 9.75 7.49
C TYR A 248 6.45 9.01 8.30
N THR A 249 6.68 7.76 8.64
CA THR A 249 5.80 7.03 9.55
C THR A 249 5.77 7.66 10.95
N LEU A 250 6.91 8.11 11.48
CA LEU A 250 6.97 8.79 12.77
C LEU A 250 6.38 10.21 12.70
N ALA A 251 6.53 10.91 11.57
CA ALA A 251 5.91 12.20 11.33
C ALA A 251 4.38 12.09 11.19
N ASP A 252 3.88 11.04 10.51
CA ASP A 252 2.45 10.69 10.51
C ASP A 252 1.97 10.46 11.94
N GLY A 253 2.72 9.68 12.72
CA GLY A 253 2.43 9.43 14.13
C GLY A 253 2.34 10.71 14.96
N LEU A 254 3.23 11.66 14.73
CA LEU A 254 3.22 12.97 15.39
C LEU A 254 1.97 13.78 15.01
N GLU A 255 1.57 13.75 13.75
CA GLU A 255 0.36 14.42 13.29
C GLU A 255 -0.90 13.80 13.89
N TYR A 256 -0.93 12.47 14.03
CA TYR A 256 -2.03 11.75 14.70
C TYR A 256 -2.07 12.01 16.20
N LEU A 257 -0.92 12.16 16.88
CA LEU A 257 -0.88 12.60 18.27
C LEU A 257 -1.52 13.98 18.44
N ARG A 258 -1.14 14.93 17.59
CA ARG A 258 -1.71 16.29 17.58
C ARG A 258 -3.21 16.25 17.35
N THR A 259 -3.66 15.40 16.44
CA THR A 259 -5.10 15.23 16.12
C THR A 259 -5.88 14.71 17.31
N GLY A 260 -5.37 13.69 18.03
CA GLY A 260 -6.01 13.19 19.24
C GLY A 260 -6.08 14.24 20.36
N ILE A 261 -5.00 14.99 20.56
CA ILE A 261 -4.95 16.08 21.56
C ILE A 261 -5.92 17.22 21.17
N LYS A 262 -5.96 17.59 19.87
CA LYS A 262 -6.89 18.61 19.36
C LYS A 262 -8.36 18.19 19.53
N ALA A 263 -8.64 16.89 19.48
CA ALA A 263 -9.96 16.33 19.79
C ALA A 263 -10.28 16.31 21.31
N GLY A 264 -9.43 16.88 22.15
CA GLY A 264 -9.63 16.98 23.61
C GLY A 264 -9.30 15.71 24.39
N ILE A 265 -8.60 14.74 23.80
CA ILE A 265 -8.26 13.48 24.44
C ILE A 265 -6.91 13.61 25.15
N ASP A 266 -6.82 13.13 26.41
CA ASP A 266 -5.54 13.05 27.12
C ASP A 266 -4.57 12.09 26.39
N VAL A 267 -3.31 12.50 26.24
CA VAL A 267 -2.30 11.72 25.52
C VAL A 267 -2.16 10.31 26.09
N ASP A 268 -2.27 10.15 27.41
CA ASP A 268 -2.17 8.85 28.07
C ASP A 268 -3.38 7.93 27.85
N ALA A 269 -4.50 8.48 27.37
CA ALA A 269 -5.69 7.69 27.07
C ALA A 269 -5.60 6.97 25.71
N PHE A 270 -4.88 7.53 24.72
CA PHE A 270 -4.82 6.95 23.38
C PHE A 270 -3.41 6.60 22.91
N ALA A 271 -2.36 7.35 23.27
CA ALA A 271 -0.99 7.07 22.82
C ALA A 271 -0.53 5.63 23.11
N PRO A 272 -0.84 5.00 24.27
CA PRO A 272 -0.51 3.59 24.49
C PRO A 272 -1.19 2.62 23.53
N ARG A 273 -2.17 3.08 22.74
CA ARG A 273 -2.93 2.30 21.76
C ARG A 273 -2.54 2.57 20.31
N LEU A 274 -1.66 3.54 20.07
CA LEU A 274 -1.06 3.72 18.76
C LEU A 274 -0.20 2.51 18.45
N SER A 275 -0.36 1.99 17.24
CA SER A 275 0.41 0.86 16.70
C SER A 275 1.10 1.30 15.43
N PHE A 276 2.24 0.70 15.13
CA PHE A 276 3.02 0.99 13.95
C PHE A 276 3.12 -0.25 13.07
N PHE A 277 3.20 -0.05 11.78
CA PHE A 277 3.29 -1.12 10.80
C PHE A 277 4.48 -0.87 9.86
N TRP A 278 5.48 -1.74 9.93
CA TRP A 278 6.74 -1.63 9.18
C TRP A 278 6.87 -2.70 8.12
N ALA A 279 7.47 -2.34 6.98
CA ALA A 279 8.05 -3.32 6.09
C ALA A 279 9.34 -3.89 6.67
N ILE A 280 9.67 -5.11 6.28
CA ILE A 280 10.99 -5.69 6.51
C ILE A 280 11.47 -6.24 5.16
N GLY A 281 12.44 -5.57 4.59
CA GLY A 281 13.06 -5.96 3.32
C GLY A 281 14.33 -6.78 3.49
N MET A 282 15.03 -7.00 2.39
CA MET A 282 16.22 -7.87 2.34
C MET A 282 17.49 -7.24 2.93
N ASN A 283 17.53 -5.93 3.25
CA ASN A 283 18.67 -5.33 3.92
C ASN A 283 18.64 -5.60 5.43
N HIS A 284 18.93 -6.84 5.79
CA HIS A 284 18.72 -7.46 7.09
C HIS A 284 19.18 -6.60 8.28
N PHE A 285 20.40 -6.09 8.23
CA PHE A 285 20.97 -5.31 9.35
C PHE A 285 20.39 -3.91 9.44
N MET A 286 20.10 -3.28 8.30
CA MET A 286 19.45 -1.96 8.24
C MET A 286 18.02 -2.04 8.80
N GLU A 287 17.28 -3.09 8.46
CA GLU A 287 15.93 -3.32 8.99
C GLU A 287 15.91 -3.51 10.52
N ILE A 288 16.86 -4.25 11.06
CA ILE A 288 17.03 -4.38 12.52
C ILE A 288 17.35 -3.02 13.16
N ALA A 289 18.26 -2.27 12.56
CA ALA A 289 18.64 -0.94 13.01
C ALA A 289 17.46 0.05 12.95
N LYS A 290 16.66 0.02 11.88
CA LYS A 290 15.42 0.81 11.72
C LYS A 290 14.46 0.57 12.89
N MET A 291 14.20 -0.68 13.23
CA MET A 291 13.29 -1.04 14.32
C MET A 291 13.77 -0.52 15.69
N ARG A 292 15.07 -0.55 15.92
CA ARG A 292 15.70 -0.03 17.14
C ARG A 292 15.61 1.50 17.18
N ALA A 293 16.00 2.17 16.12
CA ALA A 293 15.97 3.62 15.97
C ALA A 293 14.54 4.17 16.07
N ALA A 294 13.57 3.53 15.45
CA ALA A 294 12.18 3.95 15.47
C ALA A 294 11.62 4.02 16.90
N ARG A 295 11.90 3.03 17.74
CA ARG A 295 11.47 3.04 19.15
C ARG A 295 12.07 4.21 19.92
N MET A 296 13.36 4.46 19.73
CA MET A 296 14.07 5.56 20.38
C MET A 296 13.52 6.93 19.94
N LEU A 297 13.34 7.14 18.65
CA LEU A 297 12.83 8.41 18.12
C LEU A 297 11.36 8.64 18.53
N TRP A 298 10.53 7.61 18.50
CA TRP A 298 9.15 7.71 18.95
C TRP A 298 9.04 8.13 20.41
N ALA A 299 9.82 7.50 21.29
CA ALA A 299 9.85 7.88 22.69
C ALA A 299 10.26 9.36 22.87
N LYS A 300 11.25 9.83 22.09
CA LYS A 300 11.67 11.23 22.06
C LYS A 300 10.55 12.17 21.60
N ILE A 301 9.83 11.81 20.54
CA ILE A 301 8.71 12.59 20.01
C ILE A 301 7.59 12.71 21.04
N VAL A 302 7.11 11.57 21.55
CA VAL A 302 5.97 11.56 22.49
C VAL A 302 6.30 12.26 23.81
N ASN A 303 7.55 12.21 24.24
CA ASN A 303 8.00 12.88 25.48
C ASN A 303 7.78 14.39 25.45
N GLN A 304 7.69 15.02 24.27
CA GLN A 304 7.38 16.45 24.14
C GLN A 304 5.95 16.80 24.61
N PHE A 305 5.06 15.82 24.67
CA PHE A 305 3.68 15.99 25.14
C PHE A 305 3.50 15.72 26.65
N ASN A 306 4.61 15.51 27.38
CA ASN A 306 4.66 15.29 28.83
C ASN A 306 3.70 14.20 29.33
N PRO A 307 3.71 12.98 28.74
CA PRO A 307 2.86 11.89 29.20
C PRO A 307 3.23 11.46 30.62
N LYS A 308 2.24 11.10 31.43
CA LYS A 308 2.42 10.58 32.79
C LYS A 308 2.61 9.06 32.80
N ASN A 309 2.05 8.39 31.80
CA ASN A 309 2.14 6.94 31.65
C ASN A 309 3.37 6.56 30.80
N PRO A 310 4.38 5.88 31.32
CA PRO A 310 5.54 5.47 30.52
C PRO A 310 5.20 4.63 29.30
N LYS A 311 4.08 3.91 29.30
CA LYS A 311 3.60 3.13 28.14
C LYS A 311 3.25 4.01 26.94
N SER A 312 2.94 5.29 27.13
CA SER A 312 2.67 6.24 26.06
C SER A 312 3.90 6.50 25.18
N LEU A 313 5.11 6.36 25.75
CA LEU A 313 6.38 6.49 25.04
C LEU A 313 6.74 5.23 24.23
N SER A 314 6.03 4.12 24.42
CA SER A 314 6.38 2.82 23.84
C SER A 314 5.83 2.67 22.44
N LEU A 315 6.70 2.48 21.46
CA LEU A 315 6.34 2.13 20.11
C LEU A 315 6.13 0.61 20.00
N ARG A 316 4.93 0.19 19.62
CA ARG A 316 4.58 -1.21 19.36
C ARG A 316 4.39 -1.42 17.88
N THR A 317 4.87 -2.54 17.37
CA THR A 317 4.96 -2.79 15.95
C THR A 317 4.24 -4.05 15.52
N HIS A 318 3.61 -3.94 14.37
CA HIS A 318 3.36 -5.03 13.44
C HIS A 318 4.39 -4.94 12.33
N CYS A 319 4.94 -6.06 11.89
CA CYS A 319 5.79 -6.11 10.70
C CYS A 319 5.17 -7.03 9.65
N GLN A 320 5.45 -6.71 8.41
CA GLN A 320 5.21 -7.59 7.28
C GLN A 320 6.49 -7.69 6.45
N THR A 321 6.81 -8.89 6.00
CA THR A 321 7.88 -9.09 5.02
C THR A 321 7.55 -8.33 3.74
N SER A 322 8.56 -7.76 3.09
CA SER A 322 8.35 -6.92 1.90
C SER A 322 7.84 -7.75 0.72
N GLY A 323 6.72 -7.34 0.13
CA GLY A 323 6.23 -7.88 -1.13
C GLY A 323 7.09 -7.41 -2.30
N TRP A 324 7.67 -6.22 -2.20
CA TRP A 324 8.54 -5.65 -3.22
C TRP A 324 9.79 -6.50 -3.49
N SER A 325 10.32 -7.21 -2.51
CA SER A 325 11.51 -8.07 -2.63
C SER A 325 11.22 -9.39 -3.34
N LEU A 326 9.93 -9.77 -3.42
CA LEU A 326 9.51 -11.03 -4.01
C LEU A 326 9.42 -10.91 -5.52
N THR A 327 9.73 -12.00 -6.21
CA THR A 327 9.82 -12.05 -7.66
C THR A 327 8.82 -13.02 -8.24
N GLU A 328 8.31 -12.72 -9.41
CA GLU A 328 7.52 -13.63 -10.22
C GLU A 328 8.41 -14.78 -10.75
N GLN A 329 9.66 -14.44 -11.10
CA GLN A 329 10.65 -15.36 -11.61
C GLN A 329 11.21 -16.22 -10.46
N ASP A 330 11.32 -17.52 -10.70
CA ASP A 330 11.79 -18.56 -9.75
C ASP A 330 11.17 -18.37 -8.34
N PRO A 331 9.83 -18.45 -8.23
CA PRO A 331 9.08 -18.02 -7.04
C PRO A 331 9.42 -18.83 -5.79
N PHE A 332 10.02 -20.03 -5.91
CA PHE A 332 10.46 -20.81 -4.74
C PHE A 332 11.59 -20.12 -3.97
N ASN A 333 12.40 -19.27 -4.61
CA ASN A 333 13.37 -18.41 -3.92
C ASN A 333 12.71 -17.42 -2.95
N ASN A 334 11.45 -17.08 -3.17
CA ASN A 334 10.69 -16.19 -2.29
C ASN A 334 10.51 -16.76 -0.89
N VAL A 335 10.51 -18.10 -0.73
CA VAL A 335 10.48 -18.76 0.59
C VAL A 335 11.72 -18.37 1.41
N ALA A 336 12.89 -18.36 0.78
CA ALA A 336 14.13 -17.96 1.44
C ALA A 336 14.14 -16.45 1.74
N ARG A 337 13.69 -15.61 0.81
CA ARG A 337 13.58 -14.16 1.02
C ARG A 337 12.66 -13.85 2.21
N THR A 338 11.45 -14.38 2.19
CA THR A 338 10.48 -14.22 3.28
C THR A 338 11.04 -14.72 4.63
N CYS A 339 11.85 -15.79 4.64
CA CYS A 339 12.49 -16.29 5.85
C CYS A 339 13.52 -15.31 6.41
N ILE A 340 14.39 -14.74 5.56
CA ILE A 340 15.42 -13.76 5.95
C ILE A 340 14.75 -12.49 6.50
N GLU A 341 13.72 -12.02 5.83
CA GLU A 341 12.94 -10.85 6.25
C GLU A 341 12.21 -11.11 7.57
N ALA A 342 11.58 -12.27 7.72
CA ALA A 342 10.94 -12.68 8.97
C ALA A 342 11.95 -12.75 10.14
N MET A 343 13.17 -13.21 9.87
CA MET A 343 14.25 -13.20 10.85
C MET A 343 14.66 -11.77 11.21
N GLY A 344 14.74 -10.86 10.24
CA GLY A 344 14.97 -9.43 10.48
C GLY A 344 13.91 -8.81 11.38
N ALA A 345 12.64 -9.11 11.13
CA ALA A 345 11.53 -8.67 11.97
C ALA A 345 11.62 -9.23 13.41
N ALA A 346 11.96 -10.51 13.55
CA ALA A 346 12.13 -11.17 14.84
C ALA A 346 13.29 -10.55 15.63
N LEU A 347 14.45 -10.39 15.01
CA LEU A 347 15.64 -9.80 15.66
C LEU A 347 15.47 -8.29 15.87
N GLY A 348 14.61 -7.63 15.08
CA GLY A 348 14.15 -6.25 15.30
C GLY A 348 13.09 -6.10 16.39
N HIS A 349 12.62 -7.19 17.00
CA HIS A 349 11.67 -7.20 18.12
C HIS A 349 10.27 -6.69 17.81
N THR A 350 9.66 -7.17 16.71
CA THR A 350 8.25 -6.93 16.40
C THR A 350 7.28 -7.59 17.40
N GLN A 351 6.07 -7.07 17.58
CA GLN A 351 5.04 -7.67 18.45
C GLN A 351 4.06 -8.57 17.69
N SER A 352 3.96 -8.39 16.39
CA SER A 352 3.24 -9.32 15.50
C SER A 352 3.88 -9.30 14.12
N LEU A 353 3.77 -10.39 13.39
CA LEU A 353 4.38 -10.56 12.08
C LEU A 353 3.40 -11.19 11.10
N HIS A 354 3.39 -10.66 9.88
CA HIS A 354 2.86 -11.31 8.69
C HIS A 354 4.03 -11.69 7.76
N THR A 355 3.98 -12.88 7.21
CA THR A 355 4.93 -13.36 6.20
C THR A 355 4.20 -13.53 4.87
N ASN A 356 4.72 -12.92 3.81
CA ASN A 356 4.18 -13.06 2.47
C ASN A 356 4.37 -14.49 1.96
N ALA A 357 3.42 -14.97 1.19
CA ALA A 357 3.51 -16.26 0.54
C ALA A 357 4.44 -16.20 -0.68
N LEU A 358 4.92 -17.35 -1.13
CA LEU A 358 5.89 -17.42 -2.24
C LEU A 358 5.31 -16.91 -3.58
N ASP A 359 3.99 -16.97 -3.71
CA ASP A 359 3.19 -16.55 -4.86
C ASP A 359 2.67 -15.11 -4.78
N GLU A 360 3.07 -14.34 -3.75
CA GLU A 360 2.62 -12.94 -3.53
C GLU A 360 2.85 -12.02 -4.73
N ALA A 361 3.95 -12.22 -5.47
CA ALA A 361 4.26 -11.42 -6.65
C ALA A 361 3.43 -11.81 -7.90
N ILE A 362 2.65 -12.89 -7.81
CA ILE A 362 1.95 -13.50 -8.94
C ILE A 362 0.44 -13.46 -8.74
N ALA A 363 -0.05 -13.92 -7.57
CA ALA A 363 -1.47 -14.09 -7.29
C ALA A 363 -1.79 -14.12 -5.78
N LEU A 364 -3.07 -14.30 -5.44
CA LEU A 364 -3.45 -14.60 -4.05
C LEU A 364 -2.90 -15.97 -3.61
N PRO A 365 -2.53 -16.09 -2.32
CA PRO A 365 -1.89 -17.32 -1.83
C PRO A 365 -2.81 -18.54 -1.91
N THR A 366 -2.24 -19.66 -2.32
CA THR A 366 -2.87 -20.97 -2.19
C THR A 366 -2.85 -21.44 -0.73
N ASP A 367 -3.64 -22.46 -0.38
CA ASP A 367 -3.57 -23.09 0.95
C ASP A 367 -2.15 -23.66 1.25
N PHE A 368 -1.44 -24.10 0.21
CA PHE A 368 -0.06 -24.59 0.31
C PHE A 368 0.91 -23.46 0.61
N SER A 369 0.92 -22.41 -0.19
CA SER A 369 1.85 -21.28 -0.05
C SER A 369 1.60 -20.50 1.25
N ALA A 370 0.34 -20.28 1.62
CA ALA A 370 -0.05 -19.66 2.88
C ALA A 370 0.40 -20.48 4.11
N ARG A 371 0.35 -21.82 4.01
CA ARG A 371 0.86 -22.72 5.07
C ARG A 371 2.37 -22.58 5.23
N ILE A 372 3.13 -22.54 4.13
CA ILE A 372 4.59 -22.36 4.17
C ILE A 372 4.92 -21.01 4.82
N ALA A 373 4.29 -19.93 4.38
CA ALA A 373 4.49 -18.59 4.91
C ALA A 373 4.20 -18.53 6.43
N ARG A 374 3.09 -19.12 6.89
CA ARG A 374 2.77 -19.21 8.32
C ARG A 374 3.82 -20.02 9.08
N ASN A 375 4.21 -21.18 8.57
CA ASN A 375 5.15 -22.07 9.24
C ASN A 375 6.55 -21.45 9.33
N THR A 376 6.93 -20.57 8.41
CA THR A 376 8.17 -19.78 8.49
C THR A 376 8.29 -19.07 9.82
N GLN A 377 7.25 -18.43 10.30
CA GLN A 377 7.25 -17.78 11.60
C GLN A 377 7.33 -18.78 12.76
N ILE A 378 6.65 -19.92 12.65
CA ILE A 378 6.56 -20.93 13.70
C ILE A 378 7.94 -21.58 13.94
N TYR A 379 8.64 -22.00 12.88
CA TYR A 379 9.96 -22.59 13.08
C TYR A 379 11.01 -21.58 13.53
N ILE A 380 10.88 -20.29 13.16
CA ILE A 380 11.74 -19.25 13.76
C ILE A 380 11.48 -19.14 15.26
N GLN A 381 10.23 -19.26 15.73
CA GLN A 381 9.91 -19.23 17.15
C GLN A 381 10.41 -20.45 17.91
N GLU A 382 10.25 -21.65 17.32
CA GLU A 382 10.38 -22.90 18.06
C GLU A 382 11.73 -23.61 17.82
N GLU A 383 12.32 -23.51 16.60
CA GLU A 383 13.48 -24.31 16.22
C GLU A 383 14.80 -23.52 16.25
N THR A 384 14.76 -22.18 16.02
CA THR A 384 16.00 -21.39 15.86
C THR A 384 16.58 -20.87 17.18
N ASN A 385 15.87 -20.98 18.29
CA ASN A 385 16.21 -20.33 19.57
C ASN A 385 16.25 -18.79 19.54
N ALA A 386 15.75 -18.13 18.49
CA ALA A 386 15.72 -16.66 18.39
C ALA A 386 14.96 -15.99 19.54
N CYS A 387 14.02 -16.71 20.17
CA CYS A 387 13.25 -16.21 21.31
C CYS A 387 13.97 -16.34 22.67
N ARG A 388 15.18 -16.88 22.73
CA ARG A 388 15.93 -17.11 23.99
C ARG A 388 16.72 -15.90 24.47
N GLY A 389 17.02 -14.96 23.61
CA GLY A 389 17.77 -13.73 23.91
C GLY A 389 16.94 -12.48 23.65
N ILE A 390 17.27 -11.39 24.34
CA ILE A 390 16.67 -10.08 24.12
C ILE A 390 17.70 -9.22 23.41
N ASP A 391 17.31 -8.70 22.22
CA ASP A 391 18.16 -7.86 21.40
C ASP A 391 19.58 -8.44 21.21
N PRO A 392 19.72 -9.59 20.54
CA PRO A 392 20.98 -10.31 20.44
C PRO A 392 22.07 -9.53 19.68
N TRP A 393 21.69 -8.52 18.92
CA TRP A 393 22.58 -7.63 18.19
C TRP A 393 23.07 -6.43 19.00
N ALA A 394 22.55 -6.23 20.22
CA ALA A 394 23.00 -5.15 21.10
C ALA A 394 24.49 -5.27 21.42
N GLY A 395 25.19 -4.16 21.26
CA GLY A 395 26.65 -4.09 21.46
C GLY A 395 27.47 -4.50 20.23
N SER A 396 26.83 -4.91 19.14
CA SER A 396 27.51 -5.00 17.84
C SER A 396 27.88 -3.59 17.37
N TYR A 397 29.18 -3.33 17.17
CA TYR A 397 29.63 -2.01 16.74
C TYR A 397 28.92 -1.57 15.44
N TYR A 398 28.71 -2.47 14.50
CA TYR A 398 28.05 -2.22 13.24
C TYR A 398 26.56 -1.88 13.42
N ILE A 399 25.83 -2.68 14.19
CA ILE A 399 24.38 -2.44 14.42
C ILE A 399 24.13 -1.16 15.21
N GLU A 400 24.96 -0.88 16.20
CA GLU A 400 24.84 0.37 16.98
C GLU A 400 25.14 1.58 16.08
N TYR A 401 26.15 1.48 15.20
CA TYR A 401 26.44 2.52 14.21
C TYR A 401 25.25 2.75 13.27
N LEU A 402 24.74 1.69 12.64
CA LEU A 402 23.56 1.80 11.76
C LEU A 402 22.35 2.39 12.49
N THR A 403 22.10 1.96 13.73
CA THR A 403 21.01 2.48 14.57
C THR A 403 21.15 3.99 14.77
N ASN A 404 22.36 4.47 15.01
CA ASN A 404 22.64 5.90 15.20
C ASN A 404 22.46 6.70 13.92
N GLU A 405 23.04 6.24 12.82
CA GLU A 405 23.03 6.97 11.55
C GLU A 405 21.64 7.02 10.92
N ILE A 406 20.91 5.90 10.91
CA ILE A 406 19.53 5.87 10.42
C ILE A 406 18.61 6.75 11.28
N ALA A 407 18.82 6.79 12.60
CA ALA A 407 18.08 7.69 13.48
C ALA A 407 18.38 9.17 13.17
N ARG A 408 19.64 9.52 12.87
CA ARG A 408 20.03 10.88 12.48
C ARG A 408 19.42 11.30 11.16
N ASN A 409 19.45 10.45 10.16
CA ASN A 409 18.88 10.75 8.84
C ASN A 409 17.37 10.89 8.93
N ALA A 410 16.68 9.96 9.57
CA ALA A 410 15.25 10.08 9.80
C ALA A 410 14.86 11.34 10.56
N TRP A 411 15.67 11.74 11.56
CA TRP A 411 15.41 12.96 12.31
C TRP A 411 15.51 14.22 11.44
N LYS A 412 16.43 14.27 10.48
CA LYS A 412 16.51 15.37 9.50
C LYS A 412 15.21 15.46 8.68
N HIS A 413 14.73 14.35 8.16
CA HIS A 413 13.47 14.30 7.42
C HIS A 413 12.26 14.69 8.28
N ILE A 414 12.22 14.28 9.55
CA ILE A 414 11.15 14.70 10.48
C ILE A 414 11.20 16.22 10.68
N CYS A 415 12.38 16.82 10.86
CA CYS A 415 12.52 18.25 10.99
C CYS A 415 12.08 19.00 9.71
N GLU A 416 12.44 18.50 8.54
CA GLU A 416 11.96 19.06 7.25
C GLU A 416 10.42 19.08 7.18
N ILE A 417 9.78 17.98 7.57
CA ILE A 417 8.30 17.90 7.62
C ILE A 417 7.71 18.88 8.62
N GLU A 418 8.35 19.07 9.77
CA GLU A 418 7.91 20.02 10.78
C GLU A 418 8.06 21.49 10.32
N GLU A 419 9.12 21.82 9.59
CA GLU A 419 9.32 23.13 8.98
C GLU A 419 8.23 23.45 7.93
N LEU A 420 7.71 22.45 7.25
CA LEU A 420 6.57 22.58 6.33
C LEU A 420 5.23 22.73 7.06
N GLY A 421 5.20 22.65 8.38
CA GLY A 421 4.02 22.82 9.23
C GLY A 421 3.31 21.51 9.59
N GLY A 422 4.03 20.38 9.57
CA GLY A 422 3.57 19.03 9.88
C GLY A 422 3.16 18.23 8.65
N MET A 423 2.96 16.91 8.83
CA MET A 423 2.80 15.99 7.72
C MET A 423 1.56 16.27 6.86
N ALA A 424 0.44 16.65 7.45
CA ALA A 424 -0.77 16.96 6.69
C ALA A 424 -0.54 18.11 5.69
N LYS A 425 0.18 19.16 6.09
CA LYS A 425 0.56 20.28 5.21
C LYS A 425 1.66 19.90 4.23
N ALA A 426 2.64 19.13 4.68
CA ALA A 426 3.70 18.63 3.79
C ALA A 426 3.14 17.82 2.61
N ILE A 427 2.11 16.99 2.86
CA ILE A 427 1.39 16.24 1.82
C ILE A 427 0.77 17.16 0.77
N GLU A 428 0.18 18.29 1.19
CA GLU A 428 -0.41 19.28 0.27
C GLU A 428 0.65 19.89 -0.66
N THR A 429 1.90 20.01 -0.20
CA THR A 429 3.02 20.47 -1.05
C THR A 429 3.49 19.41 -2.05
N GLY A 430 3.20 18.13 -1.79
CA GLY A 430 3.66 16.99 -2.57
C GLY A 430 5.08 16.50 -2.23
N ILE A 431 5.80 17.17 -1.34
CA ILE A 431 7.20 16.85 -0.99
C ILE A 431 7.38 15.42 -0.46
N PRO A 432 6.58 14.90 0.50
CA PRO A 432 6.77 13.54 0.98
C PRO A 432 6.63 12.49 -0.12
N LYS A 433 5.62 12.62 -0.95
CA LYS A 433 5.40 11.74 -2.11
C LYS A 433 6.60 11.76 -3.03
N LEU A 434 7.09 12.96 -3.30
CA LEU A 434 8.27 13.22 -4.12
C LEU A 434 9.51 12.48 -3.63
N ARG A 435 9.82 12.57 -2.34
CA ARG A 435 11.00 11.92 -1.75
C ARG A 435 10.93 10.40 -1.82
N ILE A 436 9.73 9.83 -1.63
CA ILE A 436 9.53 8.38 -1.77
C ILE A 436 9.78 7.95 -3.22
N GLU A 437 9.22 8.69 -4.16
CA GLU A 437 9.39 8.42 -5.59
C GLU A 437 10.86 8.60 -6.03
N GLU A 438 11.59 9.57 -5.48
CA GLU A 438 13.03 9.74 -5.69
C GLU A 438 13.82 8.53 -5.19
N ALA A 439 13.55 8.07 -3.98
CA ALA A 439 14.20 6.88 -3.41
C ALA A 439 13.91 5.62 -4.24
N ALA A 440 12.67 5.47 -4.69
CA ALA A 440 12.27 4.38 -5.57
C ALA A 440 13.08 4.36 -6.86
N ALA A 441 13.29 5.54 -7.43
CA ALA A 441 14.05 5.74 -8.64
C ALA A 441 15.52 5.38 -8.47
N ARG A 442 16.15 5.84 -7.38
CA ARG A 442 17.54 5.50 -7.05
C ARG A 442 17.71 4.00 -6.84
N LYS A 443 16.84 3.38 -6.07
CA LYS A 443 16.84 1.93 -5.82
C LYS A 443 16.75 1.14 -7.13
N GLN A 444 15.88 1.60 -8.03
CA GLN A 444 15.73 1.00 -9.34
C GLN A 444 17.01 1.14 -10.18
N ALA A 445 17.61 2.33 -10.22
CA ALA A 445 18.87 2.56 -10.94
C ALA A 445 20.00 1.66 -10.43
N ARG A 446 20.07 1.39 -9.12
CA ARG A 446 21.06 0.49 -8.52
C ARG A 446 20.86 -0.97 -8.92
N ILE A 447 19.62 -1.43 -9.01
CA ILE A 447 19.30 -2.77 -9.48
C ILE A 447 19.60 -2.85 -10.99
N ASP A 448 19.24 -1.82 -11.75
CA ASP A 448 19.43 -1.76 -13.20
C ASP A 448 20.91 -1.73 -13.59
N SER A 449 21.73 -1.04 -12.81
CA SER A 449 23.18 -1.01 -12.99
C SER A 449 23.91 -2.28 -12.51
N GLY A 450 23.19 -3.21 -11.86
CA GLY A 450 23.81 -4.39 -11.25
C GLY A 450 24.56 -4.08 -9.95
N MET A 451 24.46 -2.85 -9.41
CA MET A 451 24.99 -2.53 -8.08
C MET A 451 24.25 -3.32 -7.00
N ASP A 452 22.94 -3.39 -7.12
CA ASP A 452 22.11 -4.24 -6.26
C ASP A 452 21.66 -5.48 -7.02
N LYS A 453 22.04 -6.67 -6.53
CA LYS A 453 21.76 -7.95 -7.17
C LYS A 453 20.49 -8.59 -6.65
N ILE A 454 19.65 -9.05 -7.55
CA ILE A 454 18.44 -9.82 -7.23
C ILE A 454 18.53 -11.16 -7.97
N ILE A 455 18.67 -12.24 -7.20
CA ILE A 455 18.78 -13.60 -7.73
C ILE A 455 17.47 -13.99 -8.43
N GLY A 456 17.61 -14.54 -9.63
CA GLY A 456 16.47 -14.88 -10.49
C GLY A 456 15.94 -13.70 -11.33
N ILE A 457 16.42 -12.47 -11.10
CA ILE A 457 16.05 -11.30 -11.89
C ILE A 457 17.22 -10.73 -12.69
N ASN A 458 18.26 -10.18 -12.04
CA ASN A 458 19.42 -9.63 -12.71
C ASN A 458 20.69 -10.47 -12.52
N GLU A 459 20.62 -11.54 -11.74
CA GLU A 459 21.66 -12.54 -11.56
C GLU A 459 21.07 -13.96 -11.51
N TYR A 460 21.73 -14.96 -12.11
CA TYR A 460 21.44 -16.39 -12.05
C TYR A 460 20.00 -16.77 -12.43
N ARG A 461 19.47 -16.23 -13.50
CA ARG A 461 18.15 -16.54 -13.97
C ARG A 461 18.06 -17.94 -14.60
N LEU A 462 16.91 -18.60 -14.42
CA LEU A 462 16.63 -19.89 -15.04
C LEU A 462 16.31 -19.70 -16.53
N GLU A 463 16.81 -20.62 -17.38
CA GLU A 463 16.45 -20.66 -18.81
C GLU A 463 15.02 -21.17 -19.02
N LYS A 464 14.47 -21.88 -18.04
CA LYS A 464 13.09 -22.39 -18.04
C LYS A 464 12.57 -22.49 -16.62
N GLU A 465 11.39 -21.91 -16.39
CA GLU A 465 10.70 -21.99 -15.13
C GLU A 465 9.59 -23.08 -15.18
N ASP A 466 9.47 -23.83 -14.09
CA ASP A 466 8.36 -24.77 -13.94
C ASP A 466 7.12 -24.02 -13.44
N PRO A 467 5.94 -24.29 -14.01
CA PRO A 467 4.71 -23.64 -13.57
C PRO A 467 4.37 -24.01 -12.13
N ILE A 468 3.92 -23.02 -11.35
CA ILE A 468 3.36 -23.26 -10.02
C ILE A 468 1.83 -23.21 -10.07
N GLU A 469 1.19 -23.98 -9.18
CA GLU A 469 -0.26 -23.93 -9.00
C GLU A 469 -0.67 -22.61 -8.37
N ILE A 470 -1.59 -21.88 -9.00
CA ILE A 470 -2.08 -20.58 -8.54
C ILE A 470 -3.58 -20.66 -8.27
N LEU A 471 -4.07 -19.88 -7.33
CA LEU A 471 -5.47 -19.85 -6.95
C LEU A 471 -6.29 -19.00 -7.95
N ASP A 472 -7.22 -19.64 -8.69
CA ASP A 472 -8.14 -18.98 -9.62
C ASP A 472 -9.51 -18.69 -8.97
N ILE A 473 -10.02 -17.44 -9.02
CA ILE A 473 -11.30 -17.03 -8.42
C ILE A 473 -12.24 -16.45 -9.48
N ASP A 474 -13.44 -17.02 -9.57
CA ASP A 474 -14.52 -16.54 -10.44
C ASP A 474 -15.19 -15.28 -9.87
N ASN A 475 -14.69 -14.11 -10.23
CA ASN A 475 -15.17 -12.81 -9.77
C ASN A 475 -16.60 -12.48 -10.23
N THR A 476 -17.08 -13.09 -11.32
CA THR A 476 -18.42 -12.86 -11.84
C THR A 476 -19.47 -13.42 -10.88
N LYS A 477 -19.25 -14.64 -10.39
CA LYS A 477 -20.13 -15.25 -9.37
C LYS A 477 -20.13 -14.51 -8.04
N VAL A 478 -18.97 -13.97 -7.65
CA VAL A 478 -18.83 -13.16 -6.42
C VAL A 478 -19.67 -11.89 -6.53
N ARG A 479 -19.59 -11.18 -7.65
CA ARG A 479 -20.37 -9.97 -7.90
C ARG A 479 -21.88 -10.24 -7.95
N GLU A 480 -22.31 -11.26 -8.65
CA GLU A 480 -23.73 -11.65 -8.74
C GLU A 480 -24.32 -11.98 -7.37
N SER A 481 -23.58 -12.70 -6.54
CA SER A 481 -23.97 -13.00 -5.18
C SER A 481 -24.12 -11.74 -4.32
N GLN A 482 -23.23 -10.76 -4.47
CA GLN A 482 -23.29 -9.51 -3.72
C GLN A 482 -24.42 -8.59 -4.18
N ILE A 483 -24.69 -8.51 -5.47
CA ILE A 483 -25.83 -7.75 -6.01
C ILE A 483 -27.15 -8.30 -5.44
N LYS A 484 -27.28 -9.60 -5.42
CA LYS A 484 -28.46 -10.25 -4.84
C LYS A 484 -28.67 -9.92 -3.36
N ARG A 485 -27.60 -9.91 -2.58
CA ARG A 485 -27.68 -9.55 -1.15
C ARG A 485 -28.05 -8.09 -0.95
N LEU A 486 -27.55 -7.21 -1.77
CA LEU A 486 -27.91 -5.80 -1.74
C LEU A 486 -29.38 -5.57 -2.07
N GLU A 487 -29.91 -6.27 -3.07
CA GLU A 487 -31.34 -6.23 -3.42
C GLU A 487 -32.23 -6.72 -2.28
N GLU A 488 -31.84 -7.84 -1.67
CA GLU A 488 -32.56 -8.41 -0.51
C GLU A 488 -32.50 -7.49 0.71
N LEU A 489 -31.37 -6.88 0.98
CA LEU A 489 -31.17 -5.94 2.08
C LEU A 489 -32.07 -4.70 1.90
N ARG A 490 -32.02 -4.09 0.72
CA ARG A 490 -32.79 -2.87 0.40
C ARG A 490 -34.30 -3.13 0.38
N ALA A 491 -34.72 -4.34 0.02
CA ALA A 491 -36.13 -4.74 0.01
C ALA A 491 -36.70 -4.95 1.42
N ASN A 492 -35.89 -5.35 2.40
CA ASN A 492 -36.35 -5.75 3.72
C ASN A 492 -36.05 -4.73 4.84
N ARG A 493 -35.35 -3.63 4.56
CA ARG A 493 -35.02 -2.58 5.52
C ARG A 493 -36.07 -1.45 5.56
N ASP A 494 -36.13 -0.71 6.66
CA ASP A 494 -36.91 0.53 6.73
C ASP A 494 -36.17 1.68 6.00
N ASN A 495 -36.52 1.91 4.74
CA ASN A 495 -35.90 2.92 3.91
C ASN A 495 -36.14 4.37 4.42
N ASN A 496 -37.18 4.64 5.23
CA ASN A 496 -37.38 5.96 5.79
C ASN A 496 -36.39 6.26 6.92
N LYS A 497 -36.17 5.27 7.80
CA LYS A 497 -35.14 5.36 8.83
C LYS A 497 -33.72 5.51 8.25
N VAL A 498 -33.41 4.78 7.17
CA VAL A 498 -32.13 4.91 6.50
C VAL A 498 -31.94 6.33 5.95
N LYS A 499 -32.95 6.91 5.30
CA LYS A 499 -32.90 8.31 4.84
C LYS A 499 -32.73 9.31 5.98
N GLU A 500 -33.37 9.08 7.12
CA GLU A 500 -33.21 9.92 8.32
C GLU A 500 -31.77 9.88 8.85
N CYS A 501 -31.16 8.68 8.88
CA CYS A 501 -29.78 8.50 9.32
C CYS A 501 -28.78 9.14 8.34
N LEU A 502 -29.01 9.00 7.03
CA LEU A 502 -28.16 9.62 6.02
C LEU A 502 -28.26 11.15 6.06
N ALA A 503 -29.46 11.68 6.25
CA ALA A 503 -29.68 13.13 6.42
C ALA A 503 -29.00 13.68 7.69
N ALA A 504 -28.97 12.89 8.77
CA ALA A 504 -28.26 13.25 9.98
C ALA A 504 -26.73 13.27 9.77
N ILE A 505 -26.19 12.37 8.96
CA ILE A 505 -24.78 12.36 8.55
C ILE A 505 -24.48 13.62 7.71
N THR A 506 -25.29 13.89 6.70
CA THR A 506 -25.13 15.07 5.83
C THR A 506 -25.19 16.36 6.65
N HIS A 507 -26.14 16.47 7.56
CA HIS A 507 -26.25 17.63 8.44
C HIS A 507 -25.05 17.81 9.38
N ALA A 508 -24.55 16.72 9.93
CA ALA A 508 -23.36 16.73 10.78
C ALA A 508 -22.06 17.09 10.00
N VAL A 509 -22.00 16.74 8.72
CA VAL A 509 -20.91 17.18 7.84
C VAL A 509 -21.03 18.68 7.53
N GLU A 510 -22.24 19.13 7.20
CA GLU A 510 -22.52 20.56 6.90
C GLU A 510 -22.26 21.48 8.07
N THR A 511 -22.73 21.07 9.25
CA THR A 511 -22.65 21.90 10.46
C THR A 511 -21.36 21.75 11.23
N LYS A 512 -20.53 20.81 10.85
CA LYS A 512 -19.32 20.37 11.57
C LYS A 512 -19.60 20.00 13.04
N THR A 513 -20.81 19.50 13.35
CA THR A 513 -21.26 19.08 14.68
C THR A 513 -21.50 17.57 14.75
N GLY A 514 -21.53 17.00 15.96
CA GLY A 514 -21.81 15.59 16.18
C GLY A 514 -20.62 14.65 15.88
N ASN A 515 -20.71 13.41 16.35
CA ASN A 515 -19.72 12.36 16.06
C ASN A 515 -20.15 11.56 14.84
N LEU A 516 -19.40 11.60 13.76
CA LEU A 516 -19.74 10.93 12.50
C LEU A 516 -19.76 9.41 12.62
N LEU A 517 -18.95 8.82 13.48
CA LEU A 517 -19.00 7.38 13.70
C LEU A 517 -20.27 6.95 14.45
N GLU A 518 -20.72 7.73 15.40
CA GLU A 518 -21.95 7.46 16.12
C GLU A 518 -23.15 7.46 15.17
N LEU A 519 -23.19 8.42 14.25
CA LEU A 519 -24.22 8.52 13.20
C LEU A 519 -24.10 7.39 12.17
N ALA A 520 -22.88 7.01 11.78
CA ALA A 520 -22.64 5.89 10.87
C ALA A 520 -23.05 4.54 11.50
N VAL A 521 -22.81 4.36 12.79
CA VAL A 521 -23.25 3.18 13.54
C VAL A 521 -24.77 3.09 13.57
N GLU A 522 -25.48 4.21 13.74
CA GLU A 522 -26.93 4.20 13.72
C GLU A 522 -27.49 3.93 12.31
N ALA A 523 -26.87 4.49 11.28
CA ALA A 523 -27.19 4.19 9.88
C ALA A 523 -26.95 2.70 9.55
N ALA A 524 -25.83 2.13 10.02
CA ALA A 524 -25.53 0.71 9.85
C ALA A 524 -26.52 -0.21 10.60
N ARG A 525 -26.98 0.18 11.79
CA ARG A 525 -28.05 -0.55 12.51
C ARG A 525 -29.34 -0.62 11.70
N ASN A 526 -29.64 0.43 10.98
CA ASN A 526 -30.79 0.50 10.10
C ASN A 526 -30.52 -0.04 8.70
N ARG A 527 -29.36 -0.73 8.51
CA ARG A 527 -29.01 -1.38 7.23
C ARG A 527 -28.75 -0.40 6.07
N ALA A 528 -28.24 0.79 6.36
CA ALA A 528 -27.65 1.61 5.31
C ALA A 528 -26.45 0.93 4.68
N THR A 529 -26.25 1.12 3.36
CA THR A 529 -25.14 0.51 2.63
C THR A 529 -23.88 1.39 2.69
N LEU A 530 -22.74 0.80 2.38
CA LEU A 530 -21.45 1.47 2.30
C LEU A 530 -21.50 2.70 1.38
N GLY A 531 -22.09 2.53 0.19
CA GLY A 531 -22.26 3.60 -0.79
C GLY A 531 -23.18 4.72 -0.26
N GLU A 532 -24.31 4.38 0.36
CA GLU A 532 -25.26 5.35 0.89
C GLU A 532 -24.66 6.22 2.01
N ILE A 533 -23.82 5.63 2.86
CA ILE A 533 -23.12 6.37 3.93
C ILE A 533 -21.99 7.24 3.34
N SER A 534 -21.28 6.74 2.33
CA SER A 534 -20.25 7.50 1.63
C SER A 534 -20.81 8.67 0.83
N ASP A 535 -21.93 8.45 0.13
CA ASP A 535 -22.60 9.46 -0.68
C ASP A 535 -23.17 10.59 0.19
N ALA A 536 -23.65 10.30 1.40
CA ALA A 536 -24.17 11.30 2.32
C ALA A 536 -23.08 12.28 2.80
N CYS A 537 -21.85 11.85 2.91
CA CYS A 537 -20.71 12.71 3.20
C CYS A 537 -20.19 13.42 1.93
N GLU A 538 -20.10 12.69 0.81
CA GLU A 538 -19.61 13.20 -0.47
C GLU A 538 -20.47 14.36 -0.99
N ALA A 539 -21.76 14.33 -0.73
CA ALA A 539 -22.69 15.39 -1.09
C ALA A 539 -22.30 16.77 -0.50
N VAL A 540 -21.62 16.80 0.62
CA VAL A 540 -21.24 18.05 1.30
C VAL A 540 -19.80 18.45 0.98
N VAL A 541 -18.86 17.51 1.02
CA VAL A 541 -17.43 17.82 0.93
C VAL A 541 -16.81 17.46 -0.42
N GLY A 542 -17.54 16.74 -1.26
CA GLY A 542 -17.09 16.29 -2.57
C GLY A 542 -15.98 15.23 -2.50
N ARG A 543 -15.68 14.59 -3.64
CA ARG A 543 -14.52 13.67 -3.76
C ARG A 543 -13.24 14.43 -4.02
N TYR A 544 -12.19 14.05 -3.31
CA TYR A 544 -10.87 14.63 -3.45
C TYR A 544 -10.26 14.26 -4.81
N LYS A 545 -9.70 15.26 -5.49
CA LYS A 545 -8.93 15.09 -6.73
C LYS A 545 -7.47 15.40 -6.44
N ALA A 546 -6.59 14.40 -6.56
CA ALA A 546 -5.16 14.57 -6.32
C ALA A 546 -4.53 15.49 -7.39
N VAL A 547 -3.68 16.41 -6.96
CA VAL A 547 -2.78 17.13 -7.85
C VAL A 547 -1.54 16.26 -8.04
N ILE A 548 -1.34 15.76 -9.25
CA ILE A 548 -0.16 14.95 -9.59
C ILE A 548 0.87 15.90 -10.22
N ARG A 549 2.06 15.96 -9.64
CA ARG A 549 3.20 16.69 -10.17
C ARG A 549 4.30 15.70 -10.52
N MET A 550 5.16 16.02 -11.48
CA MET A 550 6.21 15.12 -11.97
C MET A 550 7.61 15.74 -11.85
N ASN A 551 8.62 14.90 -11.58
CA ASN A 551 10.02 15.30 -11.40
C ASN A 551 10.88 15.02 -12.62
N THR A 552 11.86 15.93 -12.88
CA THR A 552 12.93 15.71 -13.86
C THR A 552 14.29 16.01 -13.24
N GLY A 553 15.33 15.25 -13.63
CA GLY A 553 16.73 15.58 -13.37
C GLY A 553 17.44 14.89 -12.19
N VAL A 554 16.76 14.08 -11.35
CA VAL A 554 17.37 13.38 -10.20
C VAL A 554 18.43 12.38 -10.63
N TYR A 555 18.22 11.70 -11.72
CA TYR A 555 19.16 10.70 -12.23
C TYR A 555 20.43 11.32 -12.83
N SER A 556 20.33 12.48 -13.48
CA SER A 556 21.51 13.17 -14.00
C SER A 556 22.38 13.75 -12.90
N SER A 557 21.86 13.98 -11.70
CA SER A 557 22.63 14.44 -10.53
C SER A 557 23.42 13.33 -9.87
N GLU A 558 22.99 12.06 -9.99
CA GLU A 558 23.79 10.90 -9.54
C GLU A 558 25.03 10.66 -10.44
N VAL A 559 25.00 11.15 -11.68
CA VAL A 559 26.05 10.86 -12.67
C VAL A 559 27.01 12.03 -12.92
N LYS A 560 26.67 13.29 -12.63
CA LYS A 560 27.61 14.44 -12.70
C LYS A 560 27.14 15.69 -11.96
N ASN A 561 28.00 16.15 -11.10
CA ASN A 561 28.25 17.48 -10.53
C ASN A 561 27.40 18.68 -11.00
N ASP A 562 26.88 19.33 -9.99
CA ASP A 562 26.73 20.79 -9.78
C ASP A 562 25.36 21.43 -10.08
N SER A 563 24.69 21.87 -9.11
CA SER A 563 24.50 23.17 -8.49
C SER A 563 23.20 23.22 -7.66
N GLU A 564 23.33 23.53 -6.40
CA GLU A 564 22.26 23.75 -5.42
C GLU A 564 21.30 24.90 -5.81
N PHE A 565 21.68 25.71 -6.77
CA PHE A 565 20.92 26.91 -7.17
C PHE A 565 19.73 26.59 -8.11
N GLU A 566 19.79 25.51 -8.85
CA GLU A 566 18.68 25.08 -9.73
C GLU A 566 17.53 24.39 -8.97
N GLN A 567 17.81 23.89 -7.77
CA GLN A 567 16.80 23.14 -6.97
C GLN A 567 15.70 24.03 -6.39
N ALA A 568 16.01 25.25 -5.98
CA ALA A 568 15.02 26.16 -5.42
C ALA A 568 14.02 26.70 -6.47
N LYS A 569 14.45 26.89 -7.72
CA LYS A 569 13.59 27.28 -8.85
C LYS A 569 12.69 26.16 -9.37
N ALA A 570 13.07 24.94 -9.07
CA ALA A 570 12.37 23.75 -9.53
C ALA A 570 11.04 23.50 -8.81
N ILE A 571 10.91 23.94 -7.57
CA ILE A 571 9.71 23.74 -6.74
C ILE A 571 8.50 24.49 -7.29
N GLU A 572 8.69 25.73 -7.74
CA GLU A 572 7.61 26.56 -8.32
C GLU A 572 7.11 26.05 -9.69
N THR A 573 7.94 25.29 -10.41
CA THR A 573 7.64 24.82 -11.77
C THR A 573 7.09 23.38 -11.85
N GLY A 574 6.93 22.70 -10.70
CA GLY A 574 6.49 21.30 -10.65
C GLY A 574 7.60 20.28 -10.94
N ILE A 575 8.85 20.71 -11.04
CA ILE A 575 10.05 19.95 -11.36
C ILE A 575 10.33 18.80 -10.37
N PRO A 576 10.07 18.91 -9.05
CA PRO A 576 10.29 17.79 -8.14
C PRO A 576 9.51 16.52 -8.49
N LYS A 577 8.27 16.60 -8.94
CA LYS A 577 7.49 15.43 -9.38
C LYS A 577 8.03 14.82 -10.68
N MET A 578 8.51 15.65 -11.60
CA MET A 578 9.13 15.19 -12.84
C MET A 578 10.37 14.31 -12.61
N ARG A 579 11.18 14.57 -11.58
CA ARG A 579 12.42 13.84 -11.31
C ARG A 579 12.21 12.39 -10.85
N ILE A 580 11.07 12.04 -10.32
CA ILE A 580 10.75 10.68 -9.87
C ILE A 580 10.30 9.80 -11.04
N GLU A 581 9.51 10.36 -11.93
CA GLU A 581 9.14 9.68 -13.18
C GLU A 581 10.36 9.50 -14.09
N GLU A 582 11.30 10.46 -14.04
CA GLU A 582 12.59 10.36 -14.70
C GLU A 582 13.42 9.16 -14.23
N ALA A 583 13.47 8.90 -12.94
CA ALA A 583 14.29 7.82 -12.40
C ALA A 583 13.68 6.43 -12.66
N ALA A 584 12.36 6.33 -12.65
CA ALA A 584 11.67 5.11 -13.06
C ALA A 584 11.87 4.80 -14.56
N ALA A 585 11.87 5.85 -15.42
CA ALA A 585 12.13 5.68 -16.84
C ALA A 585 13.56 5.26 -17.16
N ARG A 586 14.54 5.74 -16.38
CA ARG A 586 15.96 5.35 -16.57
C ARG A 586 16.22 3.91 -16.17
N LYS A 587 15.54 3.40 -15.13
CA LYS A 587 15.65 1.98 -14.78
C LYS A 587 15.17 1.09 -15.90
N GLN A 588 14.02 1.40 -16.44
CA GLN A 588 13.51 0.65 -17.56
C GLN A 588 14.48 0.69 -18.76
N ALA A 589 15.04 1.86 -19.06
CA ALA A 589 16.00 2.02 -20.15
C ALA A 589 17.26 1.16 -20.01
N ARG A 590 17.75 0.97 -18.80
CA ARG A 590 18.94 0.14 -18.54
C ARG A 590 18.65 -1.35 -18.58
N ILE A 591 17.46 -1.75 -18.16
CA ILE A 591 16.95 -3.12 -18.34
C ILE A 591 16.82 -3.42 -19.84
N ASP A 592 16.17 -2.51 -20.57
CA ASP A 592 15.89 -2.67 -21.99
C ASP A 592 17.17 -2.68 -22.86
N SER A 593 18.17 -1.91 -22.47
CA SER A 593 19.47 -1.85 -23.19
C SER A 593 20.42 -3.00 -22.85
N GLY A 594 20.08 -3.90 -21.94
CA GLY A 594 20.93 -4.99 -21.49
C GLY A 594 22.20 -4.55 -20.73
N ILE A 595 22.32 -3.25 -20.43
CA ILE A 595 23.34 -2.74 -19.50
C ILE A 595 23.10 -3.37 -18.14
N GLU A 596 21.86 -3.60 -17.83
CA GLU A 596 21.42 -4.29 -16.66
C GLU A 596 20.78 -5.61 -17.04
N LYS A 597 21.43 -6.68 -16.64
CA LYS A 597 21.01 -8.03 -16.96
C LYS A 597 19.99 -8.52 -15.93
N ILE A 598 18.77 -8.67 -16.36
CA ILE A 598 17.72 -9.35 -15.61
C ILE A 598 17.51 -10.70 -16.28
N ILE A 599 17.91 -11.76 -15.58
CA ILE A 599 17.83 -13.10 -16.11
C ILE A 599 16.35 -13.51 -16.17
N GLY A 600 15.89 -13.99 -17.36
CA GLY A 600 14.56 -14.33 -17.79
C GLY A 600 13.76 -13.16 -18.33
N LEU A 601 14.19 -11.92 -18.11
CA LEU A 601 13.59 -10.75 -18.69
C LEU A 601 14.32 -10.27 -19.94
N ASN A 602 15.61 -9.92 -19.81
CA ASN A 602 16.43 -9.45 -20.92
C ASN A 602 17.69 -10.28 -21.19
N GLU A 603 18.01 -11.26 -20.33
CA GLU A 603 19.08 -12.23 -20.53
C GLU A 603 18.55 -13.63 -20.22
N TYR A 604 18.84 -14.60 -21.08
CA TYR A 604 18.39 -16.00 -21.00
C TYR A 604 16.86 -16.17 -20.96
N ARG A 605 16.14 -15.36 -21.72
CA ARG A 605 14.68 -15.43 -21.85
C ARG A 605 14.27 -16.73 -22.54
N LEU A 606 13.22 -17.38 -22.04
CA LEU A 606 12.64 -18.54 -22.69
C LEU A 606 11.88 -18.17 -23.96
N GLU A 607 12.04 -18.97 -25.01
CA GLU A 607 11.21 -18.84 -26.22
C GLU A 607 9.75 -19.25 -25.97
N LYS A 608 9.47 -19.98 -24.91
CA LYS A 608 8.12 -20.45 -24.58
C LYS A 608 8.01 -20.73 -23.08
N GLU A 609 7.22 -19.96 -22.37
CA GLU A 609 6.87 -20.21 -20.98
C GLU A 609 5.68 -21.17 -20.89
N ALA A 610 5.71 -22.09 -19.91
CA ALA A 610 4.55 -22.93 -19.64
C ALA A 610 3.46 -22.06 -18.97
N PRO A 611 2.18 -22.22 -19.36
CA PRO A 611 1.11 -21.49 -18.71
C PRO A 611 1.02 -21.84 -17.23
N ILE A 612 1.00 -20.83 -16.40
CA ILE A 612 0.78 -20.94 -14.96
C ILE A 612 -0.72 -20.88 -14.73
N ASP A 613 -1.30 -21.84 -13.99
CA ASP A 613 -2.69 -21.78 -13.59
C ASP A 613 -2.89 -20.61 -12.62
N ILE A 614 -3.47 -19.52 -13.11
CA ILE A 614 -3.78 -18.31 -12.31
C ILE A 614 -5.18 -18.43 -11.77
N LEU A 615 -5.36 -18.06 -10.50
CA LEU A 615 -6.69 -17.89 -9.94
C LEU A 615 -7.37 -16.70 -10.64
N ALA A 616 -8.19 -16.98 -11.65
CA ALA A 616 -9.06 -15.98 -12.24
C ALA A 616 -10.24 -15.73 -11.30
N VAL A 617 -10.20 -14.63 -10.60
CA VAL A 617 -11.34 -14.18 -9.79
C VAL A 617 -12.44 -13.71 -10.75
N ASP A 618 -13.59 -14.39 -10.78
CA ASP A 618 -14.76 -13.89 -11.51
C ASP A 618 -15.31 -12.63 -10.83
N ASN A 619 -14.70 -11.52 -11.20
CA ASN A 619 -15.10 -10.19 -10.71
C ASN A 619 -16.58 -9.87 -10.96
N THR A 620 -17.18 -10.45 -11.99
CA THR A 620 -18.57 -10.24 -12.35
C THR A 620 -19.48 -10.94 -11.36
N ALA A 621 -19.21 -12.20 -11.03
CA ALA A 621 -19.98 -12.94 -10.04
C ALA A 621 -19.85 -12.37 -8.62
N VAL A 622 -18.64 -11.92 -8.22
CA VAL A 622 -18.44 -11.22 -6.94
C VAL A 622 -19.25 -9.94 -6.90
N ARG A 623 -19.19 -9.13 -7.94
CA ARG A 623 -19.98 -7.89 -8.04
C ARG A 623 -21.48 -8.16 -8.02
N GLU A 624 -21.97 -9.11 -8.78
CA GLU A 624 -23.39 -9.45 -8.83
C GLU A 624 -23.90 -9.97 -7.47
N SER A 625 -23.09 -10.79 -6.79
CA SER A 625 -23.37 -11.23 -5.44
C SER A 625 -23.46 -10.06 -4.45
N GLN A 626 -22.51 -9.13 -4.49
CA GLN A 626 -22.50 -7.96 -3.61
C GLN A 626 -23.64 -6.98 -3.97
N VAL A 627 -23.90 -6.75 -5.23
CA VAL A 627 -25.02 -5.90 -5.66
C VAL A 627 -26.35 -6.48 -5.21
N LYS A 628 -26.53 -7.79 -5.30
CA LYS A 628 -27.73 -8.46 -4.81
C LYS A 628 -27.91 -8.29 -3.30
N ARG A 629 -26.84 -8.49 -2.52
CA ARG A 629 -26.84 -8.26 -1.07
C ARG A 629 -27.21 -6.81 -0.71
N LEU A 630 -26.62 -5.85 -1.43
CA LEU A 630 -26.92 -4.43 -1.22
C LEU A 630 -28.36 -4.10 -1.58
N GLN A 631 -28.91 -4.67 -2.63
CA GLN A 631 -30.32 -4.51 -3.02
C GLN A 631 -31.26 -5.08 -1.94
N GLU A 632 -30.96 -6.29 -1.44
CA GLU A 632 -31.69 -6.92 -0.36
C GLU A 632 -31.59 -6.10 0.93
N LEU A 633 -30.39 -5.59 1.27
CA LEU A 633 -30.17 -4.73 2.42
C LEU A 633 -30.98 -3.43 2.31
N ARG A 634 -30.89 -2.77 1.17
CA ARG A 634 -31.60 -1.51 0.92
C ARG A 634 -33.12 -1.68 0.86
N ALA A 635 -33.62 -2.85 0.48
CA ALA A 635 -35.04 -3.17 0.45
C ALA A 635 -35.63 -3.51 1.83
N THR A 636 -34.80 -4.07 2.72
CA THR A 636 -35.25 -4.59 4.02
C THR A 636 -34.96 -3.65 5.19
N ARG A 637 -34.02 -2.71 5.02
CA ARG A 637 -33.64 -1.75 6.07
C ARG A 637 -34.62 -0.57 6.17
N ASP A 638 -34.62 0.11 7.30
CA ASP A 638 -35.28 1.40 7.46
C ASP A 638 -34.53 2.51 6.76
N ASN A 639 -34.90 2.82 5.52
CA ASN A 639 -34.23 3.82 4.70
C ASN A 639 -34.37 5.25 5.23
N GLU A 640 -35.39 5.58 6.01
CA GLU A 640 -35.52 6.90 6.66
C GLU A 640 -34.56 7.02 7.84
N ALA A 641 -34.33 5.94 8.59
CA ALA A 641 -33.35 5.91 9.66
C ALA A 641 -31.91 6.00 9.10
N VAL A 642 -31.62 5.31 8.00
CA VAL A 642 -30.33 5.42 7.30
C VAL A 642 -30.14 6.85 6.80
N LYS A 643 -31.11 7.46 6.18
CA LYS A 643 -31.07 8.84 5.68
C LYS A 643 -30.75 9.82 6.80
N LYS A 644 -31.40 9.70 7.94
CA LYS A 644 -31.12 10.53 9.12
C LYS A 644 -29.71 10.34 9.66
N ALA A 645 -29.21 9.11 9.70
CA ALA A 645 -27.86 8.83 10.17
C ALA A 645 -26.80 9.37 9.21
N LEU A 646 -27.04 9.28 7.90
CA LEU A 646 -26.14 9.84 6.87
C LEU A 646 -26.22 11.38 6.83
N GLU A 647 -27.41 11.96 6.99
CA GLU A 647 -27.59 13.41 7.16
C GLU A 647 -26.86 13.93 8.41
N ALA A 648 -26.85 13.16 9.50
CA ALA A 648 -26.11 13.49 10.71
C ALA A 648 -24.59 13.40 10.49
N ILE A 649 -24.09 12.46 9.71
CA ILE A 649 -22.67 12.40 9.28
C ILE A 649 -22.36 13.63 8.41
N THR A 650 -23.21 13.95 7.45
CA THR A 650 -23.04 15.11 6.56
C THR A 650 -23.02 16.42 7.35
N GLU A 651 -23.92 16.58 8.32
CA GLU A 651 -23.97 17.78 9.16
C GLU A 651 -22.74 17.86 10.09
N CYS A 652 -22.29 16.74 10.63
CA CYS A 652 -21.08 16.66 11.41
C CYS A 652 -19.84 17.02 10.58
N VAL A 653 -19.77 16.64 9.31
CA VAL A 653 -18.69 17.06 8.40
C VAL A 653 -18.77 18.55 8.11
N LYS A 654 -19.96 19.13 7.94
CA LYS A 654 -20.16 20.57 7.68
C LYS A 654 -19.79 21.45 8.88
N THR A 655 -20.20 21.05 10.06
CA THR A 655 -20.05 21.87 11.26
C THR A 655 -18.73 21.68 11.98
N GLY A 656 -18.07 20.53 11.79
CA GLY A 656 -16.89 20.15 12.56
C GLY A 656 -17.20 19.76 14.01
N GLU A 657 -18.47 19.72 14.42
CA GLU A 657 -18.90 19.39 15.77
C GLU A 657 -19.43 17.95 15.81
N GLY A 658 -18.96 17.14 16.77
CA GLY A 658 -19.35 15.75 16.96
C GLY A 658 -18.29 14.73 16.58
N ASN A 659 -18.58 13.44 16.73
CA ASN A 659 -17.65 12.35 16.44
C ASN A 659 -18.15 11.55 15.24
N LEU A 660 -17.38 11.58 14.14
CA LEU A 660 -17.72 10.90 12.88
C LEU A 660 -17.82 9.39 13.03
N LEU A 661 -17.00 8.78 13.90
CA LEU A 661 -17.06 7.33 14.13
C LEU A 661 -18.34 6.94 14.90
N GLU A 662 -18.70 7.73 15.87
CA GLU A 662 -19.93 7.52 16.65
C GLU A 662 -21.17 7.59 15.74
N LEU A 663 -21.17 8.56 14.82
CA LEU A 663 -22.21 8.71 13.81
C LEU A 663 -22.19 7.60 12.75
N ALA A 664 -21.01 7.15 12.34
CA ALA A 664 -20.86 6.01 11.41
C ALA A 664 -21.30 4.69 12.04
N VAL A 665 -21.06 4.49 13.34
CA VAL A 665 -21.59 3.33 14.09
C VAL A 665 -23.12 3.38 14.15
N GLU A 666 -23.71 4.53 14.37
CA GLU A 666 -25.18 4.68 14.34
C GLU A 666 -25.73 4.48 12.91
N ALA A 667 -25.03 4.96 11.88
CA ALA A 667 -25.37 4.67 10.50
C ALA A 667 -25.24 3.18 10.17
N ALA A 668 -24.18 2.52 10.66
CA ALA A 668 -24.04 1.07 10.51
C ALA A 668 -25.12 0.27 11.26
N LYS A 669 -25.58 0.73 12.43
CA LYS A 669 -26.70 0.11 13.18
C LYS A 669 -28.01 0.15 12.39
N VAL A 670 -28.25 1.21 11.65
CA VAL A 670 -29.41 1.32 10.76
C VAL A 670 -29.17 0.72 9.37
N ARG A 671 -28.04 -0.01 9.21
CA ARG A 671 -27.69 -0.68 7.96
C ARG A 671 -27.32 0.28 6.82
N ALA A 672 -26.67 1.41 7.14
CA ALA A 672 -25.95 2.16 6.14
C ALA A 672 -24.81 1.31 5.58
N THR A 673 -24.58 1.39 4.27
CA THR A 673 -23.46 0.72 3.61
C THR A 673 -22.19 1.53 3.75
N LEU A 674 -21.06 0.89 3.43
CA LEU A 674 -19.75 1.53 3.38
C LEU A 674 -19.76 2.75 2.44
N GLY A 675 -20.33 2.59 1.23
CA GLY A 675 -20.47 3.67 0.26
C GLY A 675 -21.31 4.83 0.82
N GLU A 676 -22.47 4.53 1.39
CA GLU A 676 -23.38 5.53 1.95
C GLU A 676 -22.75 6.34 3.09
N ILE A 677 -21.99 5.68 3.97
CA ILE A 677 -21.23 6.35 5.04
C ILE A 677 -20.10 7.21 4.45
N SER A 678 -19.42 6.71 3.41
CA SER A 678 -18.37 7.46 2.72
C SER A 678 -18.93 8.63 1.92
N ASP A 679 -20.06 8.42 1.21
CA ASP A 679 -20.71 9.46 0.41
C ASP A 679 -21.33 10.55 1.29
N ALA A 680 -21.82 10.23 2.49
CA ALA A 680 -22.28 11.22 3.46
C ALA A 680 -21.17 12.20 3.89
N CYS A 681 -19.92 11.76 3.89
CA CYS A 681 -18.76 12.63 4.09
C CYS A 681 -18.37 13.36 2.78
N GLU A 682 -18.45 12.67 1.65
CA GLU A 682 -18.01 13.17 0.34
C GLU A 682 -18.88 14.33 -0.18
N VAL A 683 -20.17 14.35 0.16
CA VAL A 683 -21.10 15.46 -0.16
C VAL A 683 -20.60 16.83 0.36
N VAL A 684 -19.86 16.83 1.47
CA VAL A 684 -19.34 18.08 2.06
C VAL A 684 -17.93 18.39 1.58
N VAL A 685 -17.04 17.38 1.52
CA VAL A 685 -15.61 17.61 1.27
C VAL A 685 -15.16 17.21 -0.15
N GLY A 686 -16.02 16.54 -0.90
CA GLY A 686 -15.70 16.07 -2.26
C GLY A 686 -14.70 14.91 -2.32
N ARG A 687 -14.60 14.29 -3.48
CA ARG A 687 -13.51 13.34 -3.81
C ARG A 687 -12.34 14.06 -4.44
N TYR A 688 -11.15 13.72 -3.99
CA TYR A 688 -9.91 14.25 -4.52
C TYR A 688 -9.65 13.74 -5.95
N LYS A 689 -9.31 14.65 -6.85
CA LYS A 689 -8.86 14.34 -8.22
C LYS A 689 -7.42 14.80 -8.41
N ALA A 690 -6.55 13.88 -8.84
CA ALA A 690 -5.15 14.17 -9.14
C ALA A 690 -4.98 14.83 -10.52
N VAL A 691 -4.07 15.79 -10.63
CA VAL A 691 -3.65 16.40 -11.91
C VAL A 691 -2.31 15.76 -12.34
N ILE A 692 -2.24 15.29 -13.59
CA ILE A 692 -1.06 14.58 -14.14
C ILE A 692 -0.42 15.39 -15.26
N ARG A 693 0.93 15.42 -15.33
CA ARG A 693 1.72 15.94 -16.46
C ARG A 693 2.88 15.01 -16.77
N SER A 694 3.27 14.88 -18.05
CA SER A 694 4.32 13.98 -18.54
C SER A 694 5.69 14.65 -18.73
N ILE A 695 6.75 13.85 -18.78
CA ILE A 695 8.17 14.26 -18.88
C ILE A 695 8.80 13.66 -20.12
N SER A 696 9.90 14.28 -20.61
CA SER A 696 10.75 13.72 -21.67
C SER A 696 12.26 13.99 -21.43
N GLY A 697 13.11 13.15 -21.98
CA GLY A 697 14.58 13.34 -21.99
C GLY A 697 15.38 12.42 -21.06
N VAL A 698 14.72 11.60 -20.25
CA VAL A 698 15.33 10.83 -19.15
C VAL A 698 15.74 9.43 -19.57
N TYR A 699 14.84 8.71 -20.16
CA TYR A 699 15.09 7.35 -20.68
C TYR A 699 16.17 7.40 -21.76
N SER A 700 16.08 8.36 -22.67
CA SER A 700 17.01 8.53 -23.77
C SER A 700 18.45 8.85 -23.33
N SER A 701 18.67 9.42 -22.17
CA SER A 701 20.01 9.76 -21.67
C SER A 701 20.82 8.53 -21.25
N GLU A 702 20.16 7.46 -20.87
CA GLU A 702 20.77 6.19 -20.41
C GLU A 702 20.98 5.18 -21.56
N VAL A 703 20.13 5.25 -22.58
CA VAL A 703 20.07 4.27 -23.67
C VAL A 703 20.90 4.70 -24.90
N LYS A 704 21.78 5.66 -24.75
CA LYS A 704 22.60 6.29 -25.84
C LYS A 704 23.38 5.33 -26.76
N ALA A 705 23.40 4.03 -26.48
CA ALA A 705 24.07 3.00 -27.29
C ALA A 705 23.12 1.85 -27.71
N ASP A 706 21.83 1.89 -27.39
CA ASP A 706 20.90 0.84 -27.77
C ASP A 706 20.35 1.07 -29.19
N SER A 707 20.67 0.12 -30.07
CA SER A 707 20.23 0.14 -31.46
C SER A 707 18.71 0.09 -31.64
N LYS A 708 17.97 -0.53 -30.70
CA LYS A 708 16.52 -0.62 -30.72
C LYS A 708 15.86 0.71 -30.34
N PHE A 709 16.43 1.39 -29.34
CA PHE A 709 15.93 2.70 -28.94
C PHE A 709 16.10 3.74 -30.07
N GLU A 710 17.25 3.76 -30.73
CA GLU A 710 17.48 4.63 -31.90
C GLU A 710 16.57 4.24 -33.07
N LYS A 711 16.29 2.93 -33.27
CA LYS A 711 15.32 2.46 -34.27
C LYS A 711 13.91 2.98 -33.94
N ALA A 712 13.46 2.84 -32.72
CA ALA A 712 12.14 3.33 -32.27
C ALA A 712 12.02 4.84 -32.49
N LYS A 713 13.05 5.59 -32.13
CA LYS A 713 13.14 7.03 -32.35
C LYS A 713 13.05 7.43 -33.82
N ALA A 714 13.79 6.70 -34.67
CA ALA A 714 13.75 6.93 -36.12
C ALA A 714 12.34 6.65 -36.68
N MET A 715 11.67 5.58 -36.25
CA MET A 715 10.32 5.23 -36.63
C MET A 715 9.30 6.28 -36.17
N CYS A 716 9.44 6.82 -34.94
CA CYS A 716 8.61 7.95 -34.48
C CYS A 716 8.79 9.18 -35.39
N ALA A 717 10.03 9.51 -35.74
CA ALA A 717 10.32 10.64 -36.61
C ALA A 717 9.79 10.42 -38.04
N GLU A 718 9.80 9.19 -38.55
CA GLU A 718 9.24 8.82 -39.82
C GLU A 718 7.70 8.91 -39.81
N PHE A 719 7.07 8.40 -38.76
CA PHE A 719 5.63 8.53 -38.54
C PHE A 719 5.22 10.01 -38.50
N ALA A 720 5.92 10.83 -37.75
CA ALA A 720 5.68 12.25 -37.63
C ALA A 720 5.80 12.99 -38.98
N LYS A 721 6.72 12.53 -39.85
CA LYS A 721 6.87 13.04 -41.20
C LYS A 721 5.68 12.65 -42.12
N LYS A 722 5.18 11.42 -41.95
CA LYS A 722 4.07 10.88 -42.78
C LYS A 722 2.73 11.48 -42.36
N GLU A 723 2.44 11.53 -41.08
CA GLU A 723 1.17 11.96 -40.49
C GLU A 723 1.09 13.47 -40.17
N GLY A 724 2.23 14.17 -40.17
CA GLY A 724 2.28 15.59 -39.83
C GLY A 724 2.24 15.90 -38.35
N ARG A 725 2.15 14.89 -37.47
CA ARG A 725 2.18 14.98 -36.00
C ARG A 725 2.87 13.76 -35.40
N GLN A 726 3.38 13.89 -34.18
CA GLN A 726 3.95 12.77 -33.40
C GLN A 726 2.89 11.69 -33.17
N PRO A 727 3.30 10.40 -33.08
CA PRO A 727 2.39 9.36 -32.61
C PRO A 727 1.96 9.71 -31.18
N ARG A 728 0.66 9.73 -30.92
CA ARG A 728 0.10 10.16 -29.64
C ARG A 728 -0.53 8.98 -28.91
N ILE A 729 -0.13 8.79 -27.66
CA ILE A 729 -0.62 7.73 -26.78
C ILE A 729 -1.19 8.30 -25.48
N MET A 730 -2.35 7.81 -25.08
CA MET A 730 -2.87 8.05 -23.73
C MET A 730 -2.66 6.80 -22.87
N ILE A 731 -1.97 6.95 -21.76
CA ILE A 731 -1.85 5.90 -20.75
C ILE A 731 -3.01 6.02 -19.77
N ALA A 732 -3.92 5.06 -19.79
CA ALA A 732 -5.12 5.04 -18.97
C ALA A 732 -4.98 4.05 -17.80
N LYS A 733 -5.41 4.49 -16.62
CA LYS A 733 -5.52 3.66 -15.42
C LYS A 733 -7.00 3.44 -15.11
N LEU A 734 -7.52 2.30 -15.53
CA LEU A 734 -8.96 1.99 -15.44
C LEU A 734 -9.30 1.36 -14.07
N GLY A 735 -10.52 1.61 -13.60
CA GLY A 735 -11.04 1.05 -12.37
C GLY A 735 -10.47 1.71 -11.11
N GLN A 736 -10.52 1.05 -9.97
CA GLN A 736 -10.12 1.60 -8.68
C GLN A 736 -8.68 1.22 -8.26
N ASP A 737 -7.89 0.69 -9.19
CA ASP A 737 -6.48 0.37 -8.95
C ASP A 737 -5.61 1.63 -8.82
N GLY A 738 -5.04 1.85 -7.64
CA GLY A 738 -4.20 3.02 -7.34
C GLY A 738 -2.70 2.85 -7.66
N HIS A 739 -2.26 1.69 -8.18
CA HIS A 739 -0.86 1.42 -8.50
C HIS A 739 -0.45 2.09 -9.80
N ASP A 740 0.11 3.29 -9.74
CA ASP A 740 0.38 4.14 -10.89
C ASP A 740 1.85 4.11 -11.39
N ARG A 741 2.76 3.45 -10.65
CA ARG A 741 4.20 3.45 -10.95
C ARG A 741 4.52 2.92 -12.35
N GLY A 742 4.02 1.74 -12.72
CA GLY A 742 4.30 1.14 -14.03
C GLY A 742 3.78 2.01 -15.17
N ALA A 743 2.58 2.57 -15.05
CA ALA A 743 2.00 3.49 -16.02
C ALA A 743 2.87 4.73 -16.26
N LYS A 744 3.42 5.31 -15.18
CA LYS A 744 4.30 6.48 -15.26
C LYS A 744 5.63 6.18 -15.90
N VAL A 745 6.22 5.02 -15.61
CA VAL A 745 7.49 4.57 -16.20
C VAL A 745 7.37 4.46 -17.70
N VAL A 746 6.37 3.75 -18.18
CA VAL A 746 6.19 3.56 -19.64
C VAL A 746 5.82 4.88 -20.33
N ALA A 747 5.04 5.74 -19.69
CA ALA A 747 4.71 7.07 -20.19
C ALA A 747 5.97 7.92 -20.44
N THR A 748 6.91 7.92 -19.48
CA THR A 748 8.18 8.63 -19.60
C THR A 748 9.04 8.03 -20.69
N GLY A 749 9.14 6.70 -20.76
CA GLY A 749 9.93 6.03 -21.80
C GLY A 749 9.40 6.27 -23.20
N TYR A 750 8.07 6.23 -23.41
CA TYR A 750 7.49 6.54 -24.72
C TYR A 750 7.67 8.02 -25.11
N ALA A 751 7.55 8.94 -24.16
CA ALA A 751 7.85 10.35 -24.40
C ALA A 751 9.31 10.55 -24.88
N ASP A 752 10.25 9.79 -24.33
CA ASP A 752 11.68 9.87 -24.70
C ASP A 752 11.99 9.24 -26.06
N VAL A 753 11.20 8.24 -26.47
CA VAL A 753 11.23 7.67 -27.82
C VAL A 753 10.71 8.67 -28.85
N GLY A 754 9.80 9.57 -28.46
CA GLY A 754 9.24 10.63 -29.32
C GLY A 754 7.73 10.58 -29.49
N PHE A 755 7.03 9.78 -28.69
CA PHE A 755 5.56 9.85 -28.61
C PHE A 755 5.10 11.13 -27.89
N ASP A 756 3.99 11.68 -28.32
CA ASP A 756 3.21 12.64 -27.52
C ASP A 756 2.37 11.85 -26.52
N VAL A 757 2.66 11.97 -25.25
CA VAL A 757 2.10 11.09 -24.19
C VAL A 757 1.16 11.85 -23.29
N ASP A 758 -0.10 11.43 -23.26
CA ASP A 758 -1.10 11.87 -22.31
C ASP A 758 -1.26 10.86 -21.16
N MET A 759 -1.36 11.37 -19.94
CA MET A 759 -1.67 10.52 -18.78
C MET A 759 -3.13 10.74 -18.36
N GLY A 760 -3.92 9.68 -18.37
CA GLY A 760 -5.27 9.69 -17.81
C GLY A 760 -5.24 9.86 -16.28
N PRO A 761 -6.23 10.53 -15.67
CA PRO A 761 -6.41 10.54 -14.22
C PRO A 761 -6.54 9.12 -13.65
N LEU A 762 -6.17 8.95 -12.40
CA LEU A 762 -6.43 7.69 -11.69
C LEU A 762 -7.94 7.44 -11.54
N PHE A 763 -8.32 6.17 -11.53
CA PHE A 763 -9.69 5.71 -11.24
C PHE A 763 -10.72 6.05 -12.34
N GLN A 764 -10.28 6.17 -13.58
CA GLN A 764 -11.19 6.37 -14.70
C GLN A 764 -12.08 5.16 -14.95
N THR A 765 -13.32 5.41 -15.32
CA THR A 765 -14.16 4.38 -15.94
C THR A 765 -13.75 4.21 -17.41
N PRO A 766 -14.05 3.07 -18.05
CA PRO A 766 -13.83 2.90 -19.49
C PRO A 766 -14.45 4.00 -20.35
N GLU A 767 -15.64 4.48 -20.00
CA GLU A 767 -16.34 5.59 -20.68
C GLU A 767 -15.57 6.92 -20.53
N GLU A 768 -15.10 7.25 -19.30
CA GLU A 768 -14.31 8.46 -19.05
C GLU A 768 -12.98 8.44 -19.80
N ALA A 769 -12.32 7.29 -19.86
CA ALA A 769 -11.06 7.12 -20.55
C ALA A 769 -11.23 7.16 -22.07
N ALA A 770 -12.25 6.49 -22.61
CA ALA A 770 -12.56 6.54 -24.04
C ALA A 770 -12.90 7.96 -24.50
N LYS A 771 -13.72 8.68 -23.71
CA LYS A 771 -14.05 10.09 -23.99
C LYS A 771 -12.80 10.97 -23.98
N GLN A 772 -11.92 10.82 -23.00
CA GLN A 772 -10.68 11.59 -22.95
C GLN A 772 -9.74 11.24 -24.10
N ALA A 773 -9.64 9.97 -24.49
CA ALA A 773 -8.84 9.53 -25.62
C ALA A 773 -9.30 10.19 -26.93
N VAL A 774 -10.62 10.28 -27.13
CA VAL A 774 -11.24 10.95 -28.28
C VAL A 774 -11.02 12.45 -28.23
N GLU A 775 -11.23 13.10 -27.09
CA GLU A 775 -11.02 14.54 -26.90
C GLU A 775 -9.56 14.95 -27.13
N ASN A 776 -8.60 14.10 -26.74
CA ASN A 776 -7.18 14.32 -26.94
C ASN A 776 -6.71 13.88 -28.34
N ASP A 777 -7.57 13.27 -29.13
CA ASP A 777 -7.27 12.77 -30.49
C ASP A 777 -6.00 11.89 -30.52
N VAL A 778 -5.97 10.87 -29.64
CA VAL A 778 -4.84 9.95 -29.56
C VAL A 778 -4.92 8.86 -30.62
N HIS A 779 -3.77 8.32 -31.02
CA HIS A 779 -3.69 7.15 -31.89
C HIS A 779 -3.80 5.85 -31.08
N ILE A 780 -3.32 5.87 -29.83
CA ILE A 780 -3.21 4.66 -29.00
C ILE A 780 -3.75 4.96 -27.61
N VAL A 781 -4.50 4.02 -27.03
CA VAL A 781 -4.80 3.96 -25.60
C VAL A 781 -4.07 2.79 -24.99
N GLY A 782 -3.13 3.08 -24.09
CA GLY A 782 -2.44 2.10 -23.28
C GLY A 782 -3.13 1.87 -21.93
N VAL A 783 -3.78 0.75 -21.76
CA VAL A 783 -4.44 0.37 -20.49
C VAL A 783 -3.42 -0.28 -19.58
N SER A 784 -3.15 0.36 -18.44
CA SER A 784 -2.25 -0.20 -17.41
C SER A 784 -3.06 -0.93 -16.32
N SER A 785 -2.83 -2.23 -16.15
CA SER A 785 -3.52 -3.07 -15.17
C SER A 785 -2.54 -3.81 -14.27
N LEU A 786 -2.75 -3.74 -12.94
CA LEU A 786 -1.99 -4.49 -11.93
C LEU A 786 -2.92 -5.34 -11.04
N ALA A 787 -4.19 -5.00 -10.96
CA ALA A 787 -5.17 -5.63 -10.08
C ALA A 787 -6.16 -6.53 -10.83
N ALA A 788 -5.73 -7.24 -11.86
CA ALA A 788 -6.49 -8.23 -12.65
C ALA A 788 -7.86 -7.76 -13.22
N GLY A 789 -8.08 -6.42 -13.43
CA GLY A 789 -9.29 -5.83 -14.02
C GLY A 789 -9.36 -5.90 -15.55
N HIS A 790 -8.30 -6.33 -16.18
CA HIS A 790 -8.12 -6.26 -17.63
C HIS A 790 -9.20 -7.00 -18.42
N LEU A 791 -9.59 -8.22 -18.02
CA LEU A 791 -10.62 -9.00 -18.70
C LEU A 791 -12.01 -8.33 -18.71
N THR A 792 -12.28 -7.46 -17.74
CA THR A 792 -13.57 -6.73 -17.68
C THR A 792 -13.48 -5.33 -18.27
N LEU A 793 -12.40 -4.61 -18.01
CA LEU A 793 -12.30 -3.18 -18.33
C LEU A 793 -11.77 -2.92 -19.74
N VAL A 794 -10.92 -3.80 -20.28
CA VAL A 794 -10.39 -3.65 -21.65
C VAL A 794 -11.49 -3.82 -22.71
N PRO A 795 -12.33 -4.87 -22.67
CA PRO A 795 -13.44 -4.97 -23.61
C PRO A 795 -14.41 -3.78 -23.52
N GLN A 796 -14.59 -3.24 -22.30
CA GLN A 796 -15.48 -2.08 -22.11
C GLN A 796 -14.93 -0.81 -22.75
N ILE A 797 -13.63 -0.49 -22.59
CA ILE A 797 -13.07 0.71 -23.23
C ILE A 797 -13.09 0.59 -24.76
N ILE A 798 -12.83 -0.60 -25.31
CA ILE A 798 -12.93 -0.86 -26.75
C ILE A 798 -14.36 -0.62 -27.22
N ALA A 799 -15.36 -1.12 -26.48
CA ALA A 799 -16.77 -0.90 -26.81
C ALA A 799 -17.17 0.58 -26.72
N GLU A 800 -16.62 1.33 -25.75
CA GLU A 800 -16.90 2.77 -25.61
C GLU A 800 -16.24 3.58 -26.74
N LEU A 801 -15.01 3.26 -27.14
CA LEU A 801 -14.37 3.88 -28.31
C LEU A 801 -15.18 3.64 -29.57
N LYS A 802 -15.69 2.42 -29.76
CA LYS A 802 -16.57 2.06 -30.86
C LYS A 802 -17.90 2.85 -30.87
N LYS A 803 -18.54 3.02 -29.71
CA LYS A 803 -19.74 3.87 -29.57
C LYS A 803 -19.48 5.32 -29.92
N LEU A 804 -18.26 5.81 -29.68
CA LEU A 804 -17.85 7.16 -30.05
C LEU A 804 -17.40 7.30 -31.51
N GLY A 805 -17.45 6.21 -32.29
CA GLY A 805 -17.06 6.20 -33.72
C GLY A 805 -15.55 6.31 -33.94
N ARG A 806 -14.73 5.90 -32.94
CA ARG A 806 -13.27 5.96 -32.96
C ARG A 806 -12.68 4.56 -32.85
N GLU A 807 -13.09 3.66 -33.73
CA GLU A 807 -12.52 2.30 -33.85
C GLU A 807 -11.07 2.32 -34.37
N ASP A 808 -10.63 3.46 -34.90
CA ASP A 808 -9.26 3.75 -35.32
C ASP A 808 -8.26 3.89 -34.14
N ILE A 809 -8.75 4.15 -32.96
CA ILE A 809 -7.86 4.25 -31.77
C ILE A 809 -7.46 2.85 -31.31
N ILE A 810 -6.17 2.55 -31.41
CA ILE A 810 -5.59 1.26 -31.06
C ILE A 810 -5.57 1.10 -29.53
N VAL A 811 -6.05 -0.03 -29.03
CA VAL A 811 -5.99 -0.34 -27.59
C VAL A 811 -4.88 -1.36 -27.32
N ILE A 812 -3.92 -0.99 -26.48
CA ILE A 812 -2.87 -1.88 -25.98
C ILE A 812 -3.03 -2.09 -24.47
N VAL A 813 -2.55 -3.21 -23.97
CA VAL A 813 -2.65 -3.58 -22.56
C VAL A 813 -1.25 -3.78 -22.00
N GLY A 814 -0.97 -3.15 -20.84
CA GLY A 814 0.30 -3.27 -20.15
C GLY A 814 0.12 -3.53 -18.65
N GLY A 815 1.14 -4.07 -18.02
CA GLY A 815 1.16 -4.37 -16.60
C GLY A 815 1.29 -5.86 -16.31
N VAL A 816 0.88 -6.29 -15.12
CA VAL A 816 0.91 -7.72 -14.74
C VAL A 816 -0.32 -8.41 -15.33
N ILE A 817 -0.15 -8.93 -16.54
CA ILE A 817 -1.21 -9.65 -17.27
C ILE A 817 -0.80 -11.12 -17.37
N PRO A 818 -1.59 -12.04 -16.82
CA PRO A 818 -1.33 -13.47 -16.93
C PRO A 818 -1.33 -13.94 -18.39
N ALA A 819 -0.37 -14.76 -18.78
CA ALA A 819 -0.24 -15.25 -20.16
C ALA A 819 -1.49 -16.01 -20.67
N GLN A 820 -2.23 -16.67 -19.76
CA GLN A 820 -3.49 -17.35 -20.09
C GLN A 820 -4.59 -16.40 -20.56
N ASP A 821 -4.53 -15.11 -20.17
CA ASP A 821 -5.56 -14.10 -20.52
C ASP A 821 -5.26 -13.43 -21.86
N TYR A 822 -4.08 -13.63 -22.43
CA TYR A 822 -3.64 -12.99 -23.68
C TYR A 822 -4.57 -13.33 -24.86
N GLU A 823 -4.90 -14.60 -25.04
CA GLU A 823 -5.79 -15.00 -26.15
C GLU A 823 -7.19 -14.39 -26.04
N GLN A 824 -7.69 -14.22 -24.81
CA GLN A 824 -8.98 -13.60 -24.58
C GLN A 824 -8.92 -12.10 -24.90
N LEU A 825 -7.90 -11.40 -24.43
CA LEU A 825 -7.73 -9.97 -24.67
C LEU A 825 -7.53 -9.66 -26.15
N TYR A 826 -6.79 -10.48 -26.91
CA TYR A 826 -6.69 -10.35 -28.37
C TYR A 826 -8.02 -10.59 -29.05
N ARG A 827 -8.81 -11.58 -28.62
CA ARG A 827 -10.18 -11.80 -29.13
C ARG A 827 -11.12 -10.63 -28.84
N ASP A 828 -10.93 -9.98 -27.73
CA ASP A 828 -11.73 -8.84 -27.30
C ASP A 828 -11.30 -7.53 -28.00
N GLY A 829 -10.21 -7.55 -28.78
CA GLY A 829 -9.78 -6.45 -29.62
C GLY A 829 -8.56 -5.68 -29.14
N ALA A 830 -7.80 -6.19 -28.16
CA ALA A 830 -6.51 -5.60 -27.82
C ALA A 830 -5.51 -5.82 -28.97
N ALA A 831 -4.83 -4.78 -29.43
CA ALA A 831 -3.89 -4.86 -30.55
C ALA A 831 -2.50 -5.40 -30.12
N ALA A 832 -2.09 -5.14 -28.90
CA ALA A 832 -0.87 -5.67 -28.31
C ALA A 832 -0.96 -5.76 -26.79
N ILE A 833 -0.20 -6.69 -26.23
CA ILE A 833 -0.08 -6.88 -24.77
C ILE A 833 1.41 -6.85 -24.38
N PHE A 834 1.73 -6.03 -23.38
CA PHE A 834 3.10 -5.84 -22.89
C PHE A 834 3.16 -6.21 -21.41
N GLY A 835 3.59 -7.45 -21.14
CA GLY A 835 3.77 -7.98 -19.80
C GLY A 835 5.02 -7.40 -19.11
N PRO A 836 5.23 -7.76 -17.82
CA PRO A 836 6.42 -7.37 -17.08
C PRO A 836 7.70 -7.77 -17.83
N GLY A 837 8.64 -6.82 -17.93
CA GLY A 837 9.89 -7.05 -18.61
C GLY A 837 9.90 -6.89 -20.12
N THR A 838 8.81 -6.39 -20.70
CA THR A 838 8.86 -5.95 -22.10
C THR A 838 9.67 -4.65 -22.18
N PRO A 839 10.80 -4.63 -22.93
CA PRO A 839 11.56 -3.40 -23.13
C PRO A 839 10.72 -2.29 -23.76
N ILE A 840 10.86 -1.07 -23.28
CA ILE A 840 10.07 0.07 -23.79
C ILE A 840 10.35 0.32 -25.27
N ALA A 841 11.60 0.15 -25.69
CA ALA A 841 11.96 0.29 -27.12
C ALA A 841 11.28 -0.76 -28.00
N ASP A 842 11.20 -2.01 -27.56
CA ASP A 842 10.51 -3.10 -28.27
C ASP A 842 9.01 -2.86 -28.33
N ALA A 843 8.39 -2.42 -27.21
CA ALA A 843 6.99 -2.05 -27.17
C ALA A 843 6.69 -0.85 -28.10
N ALA A 844 7.53 0.16 -28.10
CA ALA A 844 7.40 1.33 -28.98
C ALA A 844 7.51 0.94 -30.47
N ILE A 845 8.48 0.11 -30.84
CA ILE A 845 8.64 -0.42 -32.20
C ILE A 845 7.37 -1.16 -32.63
N LYS A 846 6.86 -2.06 -31.78
CA LYS A 846 5.66 -2.83 -32.07
C LYS A 846 4.43 -1.94 -32.26
N MET A 847 4.23 -0.92 -31.42
CA MET A 847 3.14 0.05 -31.58
C MET A 847 3.26 0.82 -32.90
N LEU A 848 4.47 1.26 -33.26
CA LEU A 848 4.72 1.98 -34.52
C LEU A 848 4.55 1.10 -35.75
N GLU A 849 4.89 -0.20 -35.67
CA GLU A 849 4.59 -1.18 -36.70
C GLU A 849 3.07 -1.30 -36.92
N ILE A 850 2.29 -1.44 -35.83
CA ILE A 850 0.81 -1.52 -35.91
C ILE A 850 0.24 -0.23 -36.54
N LEU A 851 0.70 0.95 -36.10
CA LEU A 851 0.27 2.23 -36.68
C LEU A 851 0.70 2.41 -38.17
N GLY A 852 1.73 1.71 -38.60
CA GLY A 852 2.22 1.78 -39.99
C GLY A 852 1.54 0.78 -40.95
N GLU A 853 0.83 -0.22 -40.41
CA GLU A 853 0.06 -1.21 -41.18
C GLU A 853 -1.36 -0.71 -41.54
N GLU A 854 -1.85 0.33 -40.85
CA GLU A 854 -3.08 1.07 -41.20
C GLU A 854 -2.77 2.24 -42.19
#